data_9afef6e725c9a920873a34ad28b4ba7a
#
_entry.id   9afef6e725c9a920873a34ad28b4ba7a
#
_cell.length_a   1.000
_cell.length_b   1.000
_cell.length_c   1.000
_cell.angle_alpha   90.00
_cell.angle_beta   90.00
_cell.angle_gamma   90.00
#
_symmetry.space_group_name_H-M   'P 1'
#
loop_
_entity.id
_entity.type
_entity.pdbx_description
1 polymer ?
#
loop_
_entity_poly.entity_id
_entity_poly.type
_entity_poly.pdbx_seq_one_letter_code
_entity_poly.pdbx_strand_id
1 'polypeptide(L)'
;MTTPATPAAARGTRRLTVAQALVEFLGHQYTERDGGRPGEAPRRQRLIAACWGIFGHGNVAGIGQALLESGPQTMPYLQGRNEQAMVHAAVGYARQSDRLSAQAVTTSIGPGATNLVTGAALATINHLPVLLLPGDIFATRPADPVLQQLEVAYAGDVSVNDCLRPVSRYFDRIHRPEALIPAALQAMRVLADPVDTGAVTLALPQDVQAEAFDWPEEFFADRVWRVPRPAPDTAALAEAARAVRAARRPLIIAGGGVHHSEAEDALRELADATGIPVASTQAGKGALRHDHPADVGGIGHTGTAVADDLARTADLVIGVGTRYTDFTTASATLFADPGVRFVNLNIASFDAHKLSATALVADARAGLRALTRELAGHRVDPGYTAGYRAAKERWEARVDAAYAAPDPSVRPSQSQVLGALDAVVGDQDVIINAAGSLPGDLHKLWRARSRRQYHLEYGYSCMGYEIPAAIGVQLAAPDRPVWALVGDGTYLMMPTEIVTAVQEGLPIKIVLLQNHGYASIGGLSAATGGERFGTAYRFRDADGRFTGDPLPVDLAANAASLGMDVLRAATVGELRQALTAARAAQRPTCVYVETRTADTVPGAPAAQAWWDVPVAGTATRQAAVEARADYDRQAAARRRHL
;
A
#
# COMPACT_ATOMS: atom_id res chain seq x y z
N MET A 1 15.70 -51.99 33.47
CA MET A 1 16.69 -51.00 33.91
C MET A 1 16.61 -49.84 32.97
N THR A 2 15.87 -48.79 33.35
CA THR A 2 15.76 -47.58 32.61
C THR A 2 16.96 -46.69 32.91
N THR A 3 17.77 -46.41 31.92
CA THR A 3 18.89 -45.47 31.98
C THR A 3 18.35 -44.11 32.44
N PRO A 4 18.89 -43.47 33.49
CA PRO A 4 18.45 -42.14 33.89
C PRO A 4 18.82 -41.16 32.76
N ALA A 5 17.83 -40.36 32.37
CA ALA A 5 18.05 -39.25 31.41
C ALA A 5 19.11 -38.31 32.02
N THR A 6 20.16 -38.05 31.24
CA THR A 6 21.18 -37.04 31.56
C THR A 6 20.45 -35.71 31.85
N PRO A 7 20.67 -35.04 32.98
CA PRO A 7 20.08 -33.74 33.24
C PRO A 7 20.57 -32.80 32.15
N ALA A 8 19.64 -32.09 31.48
CA ALA A 8 19.97 -31.04 30.56
C ALA A 8 20.94 -30.07 31.27
N ALA A 9 22.08 -29.77 30.62
CA ALA A 9 23.03 -28.79 31.13
C ALA A 9 22.27 -27.53 31.51
N ALA A 10 22.58 -26.95 32.69
CA ALA A 10 21.98 -25.69 33.13
C ALA A 10 22.23 -24.66 32.05
N ARG A 11 21.16 -24.27 31.34
CA ARG A 11 21.22 -23.26 30.29
C ARG A 11 21.50 -21.92 30.95
N GLY A 12 22.46 -21.15 30.41
CA GLY A 12 22.79 -19.81 30.90
C GLY A 12 21.57 -18.88 30.82
N THR A 13 21.50 -17.93 31.72
CA THR A 13 20.52 -16.85 31.70
C THR A 13 21.22 -15.51 31.69
N ARG A 14 20.56 -14.50 31.09
CA ARG A 14 21.00 -13.10 31.10
C ARG A 14 19.95 -12.24 31.80
N ARG A 15 20.41 -11.42 32.75
CA ARG A 15 19.50 -10.51 33.47
C ARG A 15 19.36 -9.21 32.70
N LEU A 16 18.18 -8.99 32.11
CA LEU A 16 17.83 -7.81 31.32
C LEU A 16 16.41 -7.36 31.68
N THR A 17 16.10 -6.08 31.45
CA THR A 17 14.70 -5.64 31.48
C THR A 17 13.90 -6.22 30.32
N VAL A 18 12.58 -6.19 30.42
CA VAL A 18 11.69 -6.63 29.33
C VAL A 18 11.98 -5.86 28.05
N ALA A 19 12.18 -4.54 28.15
CA ALA A 19 12.50 -3.69 26.98
C ALA A 19 13.86 -4.06 26.36
N GLN A 20 14.91 -4.23 27.17
CA GLN A 20 16.24 -4.65 26.69
C GLN A 20 16.16 -6.02 25.99
N ALA A 21 15.49 -6.98 26.63
CA ALA A 21 15.31 -8.32 26.05
C ALA A 21 14.55 -8.30 24.73
N LEU A 22 13.48 -7.48 24.63
CA LEU A 22 12.74 -7.34 23.38
C LEU A 22 13.59 -6.75 22.27
N VAL A 23 14.29 -5.63 22.51
CA VAL A 23 15.11 -4.95 21.50
C VAL A 23 16.22 -5.89 21.01
N GLU A 24 16.89 -6.60 21.91
CA GLU A 24 17.93 -7.56 21.54
C GLU A 24 17.35 -8.74 20.73
N PHE A 25 16.24 -9.32 21.19
CA PHE A 25 15.54 -10.38 20.45
C PHE A 25 15.21 -9.96 19.01
N LEU A 26 14.67 -8.76 18.82
CA LEU A 26 14.30 -8.24 17.49
C LEU A 26 15.52 -8.09 16.57
N GLY A 27 16.69 -7.75 17.10
CA GLY A 27 17.95 -7.66 16.36
C GLY A 27 18.44 -8.98 15.77
N HIS A 28 17.98 -10.11 16.32
CA HIS A 28 18.38 -11.48 15.95
C HIS A 28 17.34 -12.24 15.13
N GLN A 29 16.33 -11.55 14.57
CA GLN A 29 15.30 -12.16 13.74
C GLN A 29 15.58 -11.92 12.26
N TYR A 30 15.54 -12.96 11.45
CA TYR A 30 15.82 -12.91 10.02
C TYR A 30 14.70 -13.59 9.24
N THR A 31 14.43 -13.11 8.03
CA THR A 31 13.67 -13.86 7.03
C THR A 31 14.63 -14.46 5.98
N GLU A 32 14.20 -15.56 5.41
CA GLU A 32 14.86 -16.19 4.29
C GLU A 32 13.84 -16.64 3.24
N ARG A 33 14.12 -16.33 1.99
CA ARG A 33 13.34 -16.82 0.85
C ARG A 33 14.29 -17.24 -0.27
N ASP A 34 13.89 -18.22 -1.09
CA ASP A 34 14.65 -18.68 -2.24
C ASP A 34 15.09 -17.52 -3.14
N GLY A 35 16.21 -17.67 -3.82
CA GLY A 35 16.64 -16.75 -4.87
C GLY A 35 15.60 -16.66 -5.99
N GLY A 36 15.60 -15.56 -6.72
CA GLY A 36 14.64 -15.32 -7.80
C GLY A 36 14.73 -16.35 -8.93
N ARG A 37 15.92 -16.95 -9.13
CA ARG A 37 16.25 -17.87 -10.23
C ARG A 37 16.72 -19.23 -9.71
N PRO A 38 16.54 -20.32 -10.49
CA PRO A 38 17.10 -21.62 -10.15
C PRO A 38 18.61 -21.54 -9.95
N GLY A 39 19.11 -22.05 -8.82
CA GLY A 39 20.54 -22.03 -8.48
C GLY A 39 21.03 -20.76 -7.81
N GLU A 40 20.20 -19.73 -7.70
CA GLU A 40 20.51 -18.53 -6.93
C GLU A 40 20.40 -18.81 -5.42
N ALA A 41 21.37 -18.32 -4.64
CA ALA A 41 21.36 -18.50 -3.18
C ALA A 41 20.11 -17.86 -2.55
N PRO A 42 19.56 -18.44 -1.47
CA PRO A 42 18.48 -17.82 -0.71
C PRO A 42 18.89 -16.43 -0.21
N ARG A 43 17.94 -15.49 -0.25
CA ARG A 43 18.14 -14.15 0.32
C ARG A 43 17.77 -14.17 1.79
N ARG A 44 18.72 -13.86 2.65
CA ARG A 44 18.54 -13.67 4.09
C ARG A 44 18.67 -12.18 4.42
N GLN A 45 17.75 -11.66 5.22
CA GLN A 45 17.78 -10.28 5.70
C GLN A 45 17.13 -10.16 7.08
N ARG A 46 17.37 -9.06 7.79
CA ARG A 46 16.70 -8.80 9.06
C ARG A 46 15.19 -8.70 8.86
N LEU A 47 14.43 -9.37 9.73
CA LEU A 47 12.98 -9.24 9.74
C LEU A 47 12.57 -7.86 10.31
N ILE A 48 13.21 -7.40 11.39
CA ILE A 48 12.99 -6.06 11.95
C ILE A 48 14.25 -5.22 11.69
N ALA A 49 14.15 -4.28 10.76
CA ALA A 49 15.29 -3.52 10.27
C ALA A 49 15.60 -2.26 11.10
N ALA A 50 14.59 -1.66 11.72
CA ALA A 50 14.71 -0.44 12.51
C ALA A 50 13.50 -0.29 13.46
N CYS A 51 13.60 0.61 14.43
CA CYS A 51 12.52 1.00 15.30
C CYS A 51 12.25 2.51 15.17
N TRP A 52 11.06 2.87 14.69
CA TRP A 52 10.52 4.22 14.76
C TRP A 52 10.05 4.53 16.18
N GLY A 53 10.17 5.79 16.60
CA GLY A 53 9.66 6.15 17.91
C GLY A 53 9.39 7.64 18.12
N ILE A 54 8.40 7.89 18.97
CA ILE A 54 8.22 9.16 19.68
C ILE A 54 8.14 8.78 21.16
N PHE A 55 9.04 9.37 21.96
CA PHE A 55 9.10 9.05 23.38
C PHE A 55 8.19 9.95 24.21
N GLY A 56 7.56 9.34 25.19
CA GLY A 56 6.89 9.98 26.30
C GLY A 56 7.08 9.12 27.54
N HIS A 57 6.38 9.44 28.65
CA HIS A 57 6.59 8.73 29.91
C HIS A 57 6.26 7.23 29.85
N GLY A 58 5.46 6.80 28.87
CA GLY A 58 5.05 5.40 28.71
C GLY A 58 6.09 4.49 28.03
N ASN A 59 7.16 5.03 27.43
CA ASN A 59 8.18 4.23 26.74
C ASN A 59 9.62 4.77 26.85
N VAL A 60 9.84 5.98 27.39
CA VAL A 60 11.18 6.60 27.43
C VAL A 60 12.15 5.83 28.32
N ALA A 61 11.70 5.38 29.50
CA ALA A 61 12.53 4.64 30.45
C ALA A 61 12.56 3.12 30.16
N GLY A 62 11.74 2.63 29.24
CA GLY A 62 11.72 1.24 28.78
C GLY A 62 12.41 1.10 27.42
N ILE A 63 11.60 1.06 26.34
CA ILE A 63 12.11 0.86 24.97
C ILE A 63 13.13 1.97 24.59
N GLY A 64 12.92 3.22 25.01
CA GLY A 64 13.86 4.32 24.69
C GLY A 64 15.26 4.08 25.24
N GLN A 65 15.36 3.69 26.50
CA GLN A 65 16.66 3.36 27.13
C GLN A 65 17.26 2.09 26.50
N ALA A 66 16.45 1.06 26.22
CA ALA A 66 16.92 -0.16 25.58
C ALA A 66 17.50 0.09 24.18
N LEU A 67 16.88 0.95 23.38
CA LEU A 67 17.41 1.35 22.06
C LEU A 67 18.73 2.11 22.17
N LEU A 68 18.86 3.00 23.15
CA LEU A 68 20.11 3.72 23.41
C LEU A 68 21.25 2.77 23.76
N GLU A 69 21.00 1.81 24.64
CA GLU A 69 22.02 0.86 25.13
C GLU A 69 22.40 -0.18 24.06
N SER A 70 21.44 -0.66 23.28
CA SER A 70 21.70 -1.66 22.21
C SER A 70 22.47 -1.08 21.03
N GLY A 71 22.35 0.22 20.81
CA GLY A 71 23.01 0.95 19.73
C GLY A 71 22.48 0.64 18.32
N PRO A 72 22.88 1.47 17.33
CA PRO A 72 22.34 1.41 15.97
C PRO A 72 22.72 0.14 15.20
N GLN A 73 23.72 -0.60 15.62
CA GLN A 73 24.12 -1.85 14.97
C GLN A 73 23.12 -2.97 15.26
N THR A 74 22.52 -2.97 16.43
CA THR A 74 21.50 -3.95 16.83
C THR A 74 20.13 -3.51 16.35
N MET A 75 19.71 -2.28 16.68
CA MET A 75 18.41 -1.74 16.29
C MET A 75 18.53 -0.23 15.99
N PRO A 76 18.61 0.17 14.72
CA PRO A 76 18.58 1.58 14.33
C PRO A 76 17.29 2.25 14.84
N TYR A 77 17.42 3.43 15.44
CA TYR A 77 16.31 4.26 15.88
C TYR A 77 16.03 5.36 14.85
N LEU A 78 14.76 5.55 14.51
CA LEU A 78 14.28 6.59 13.60
C LEU A 78 13.25 7.46 14.33
N GLN A 79 13.47 8.78 14.32
CA GLN A 79 12.60 9.71 15.02
C GLN A 79 11.52 10.29 14.09
N GLY A 80 10.25 9.92 14.29
CA GLY A 80 9.11 10.51 13.59
C GLY A 80 8.60 11.82 14.21
N ARG A 81 7.59 12.40 13.59
CA ARG A 81 6.88 13.61 14.05
C ARG A 81 5.41 13.34 14.32
N ASN A 82 4.90 12.23 13.83
CA ASN A 82 3.52 11.78 14.02
C ASN A 82 3.48 10.24 14.03
N GLU A 83 2.76 9.64 14.95
CA GLU A 83 2.75 8.19 15.13
C GLU A 83 2.08 7.45 13.96
N GLN A 84 1.02 8.01 13.37
CA GLN A 84 0.41 7.48 12.16
C GLN A 84 1.42 7.49 11.00
N ALA A 85 2.19 8.57 10.87
CA ALA A 85 3.18 8.71 9.82
C ALA A 85 4.34 7.71 9.98
N MET A 86 4.77 7.42 11.21
CA MET A 86 5.77 6.36 11.45
C MET A 86 5.28 5.00 10.93
N VAL A 87 4.01 4.66 11.13
CA VAL A 87 3.44 3.42 10.58
C VAL A 87 3.37 3.47 9.06
N HIS A 88 3.00 4.61 8.47
CA HIS A 88 3.02 4.79 7.00
C HIS A 88 4.42 4.60 6.41
N ALA A 89 5.46 5.11 7.07
CA ALA A 89 6.85 4.89 6.66
C ALA A 89 7.23 3.40 6.76
N ALA A 90 6.89 2.74 7.86
CA ALA A 90 7.11 1.31 8.04
C ALA A 90 6.37 0.47 6.98
N VAL A 91 5.16 0.85 6.58
CA VAL A 91 4.40 0.22 5.50
C VAL A 91 5.09 0.42 4.15
N GLY A 92 5.56 1.64 3.87
CA GLY A 92 6.34 1.95 2.66
C GLY A 92 7.59 1.08 2.55
N TYR A 93 8.32 0.97 3.65
CA TYR A 93 9.49 0.11 3.80
C TYR A 93 9.16 -1.37 3.53
N ALA A 94 8.16 -1.91 4.21
CA ALA A 94 7.78 -3.32 4.11
C ALA A 94 7.34 -3.71 2.70
N ARG A 95 6.57 -2.82 2.02
CA ARG A 95 6.14 -3.04 0.63
C ARG A 95 7.32 -3.05 -0.32
N GLN A 96 8.28 -2.13 -0.17
CA GLN A 96 9.48 -2.08 -1.01
C GLN A 96 10.41 -3.27 -0.77
N SER A 97 10.44 -3.80 0.45
CA SER A 97 11.20 -4.99 0.86
C SER A 97 10.49 -6.32 0.59
N ASP A 98 9.44 -6.35 -0.25
CA ASP A 98 8.69 -7.56 -0.63
C ASP A 98 8.05 -8.30 0.56
N ARG A 99 7.76 -7.58 1.65
CA ARG A 99 7.27 -8.11 2.95
C ARG A 99 8.27 -9.05 3.66
N LEU A 100 9.52 -9.07 3.21
CA LEU A 100 10.58 -9.88 3.83
C LEU A 100 11.31 -9.14 4.95
N SER A 101 11.08 -7.84 5.09
CA SER A 101 11.59 -7.00 6.16
C SER A 101 10.53 -6.00 6.58
N ALA A 102 10.45 -5.73 7.86
CA ALA A 102 9.52 -4.83 8.51
C ALA A 102 10.27 -3.84 9.41
N GLN A 103 9.55 -2.89 9.95
CA GLN A 103 10.04 -1.99 10.98
C GLN A 103 9.13 -2.04 12.20
N ALA A 104 9.69 -1.80 13.37
CA ALA A 104 8.95 -1.60 14.60
C ALA A 104 8.56 -0.12 14.76
N VAL A 105 7.48 0.15 15.48
CA VAL A 105 7.01 1.51 15.81
C VAL A 105 6.66 1.54 17.28
N THR A 106 7.40 2.31 18.08
CA THR A 106 7.09 2.51 19.50
C THR A 106 6.48 3.89 19.76
N THR A 107 5.52 3.94 20.65
CA THR A 107 4.86 5.18 21.06
C THR A 107 4.69 5.24 22.57
N SER A 108 4.47 6.45 23.09
CA SER A 108 3.98 6.58 24.46
C SER A 108 2.58 5.99 24.60
N ILE A 109 2.03 6.06 25.81
CA ILE A 109 0.65 5.64 26.11
C ILE A 109 -0.38 6.66 25.60
N GLY A 110 -1.64 6.30 25.60
CA GLY A 110 -2.76 7.21 25.33
C GLY A 110 -2.78 7.77 23.92
N PRO A 111 -2.65 9.10 23.76
CA PRO A 111 -2.78 9.74 22.44
C PRO A 111 -1.74 9.25 21.42
N GLY A 112 -0.50 8.95 21.84
CA GLY A 112 0.50 8.37 20.96
C GLY A 112 0.08 6.99 20.43
N ALA A 113 -0.47 6.15 21.31
CA ALA A 113 -0.96 4.83 20.92
C ALA A 113 -2.21 4.90 20.01
N THR A 114 -3.16 5.79 20.29
CA THR A 114 -4.35 5.95 19.45
C THR A 114 -4.04 6.49 18.05
N ASN A 115 -3.01 7.30 17.90
CA ASN A 115 -2.54 7.74 16.58
C ASN A 115 -2.03 6.59 15.69
N LEU A 116 -1.72 5.41 16.22
CA LEU A 116 -1.32 4.25 15.42
C LEU A 116 -2.47 3.62 14.64
N VAL A 117 -3.72 3.79 15.07
CA VAL A 117 -4.88 3.00 14.61
C VAL A 117 -5.08 3.04 13.10
N THR A 118 -5.07 4.23 12.50
CA THR A 118 -5.21 4.38 11.04
C THR A 118 -4.08 3.68 10.29
N GLY A 119 -2.83 3.85 10.75
CA GLY A 119 -1.67 3.17 10.15
C GLY A 119 -1.72 1.65 10.30
N ALA A 120 -2.15 1.15 11.47
CA ALA A 120 -2.34 -0.27 11.72
C ALA A 120 -3.41 -0.88 10.79
N ALA A 121 -4.55 -0.22 10.63
CA ALA A 121 -5.60 -0.63 9.71
C ALA A 121 -5.09 -0.68 8.25
N LEU A 122 -4.33 0.34 7.83
CA LEU A 122 -3.71 0.40 6.51
C LEU A 122 -2.71 -0.76 6.31
N ALA A 123 -1.84 -1.05 7.27
CA ALA A 123 -0.92 -2.17 7.21
C ALA A 123 -1.67 -3.51 7.09
N THR A 124 -2.70 -3.70 7.89
CA THR A 124 -3.49 -4.93 7.96
C THR A 124 -4.30 -5.18 6.69
N ILE A 125 -5.01 -4.17 6.16
CA ILE A 125 -5.78 -4.34 4.92
C ILE A 125 -4.90 -4.61 3.69
N ASN A 126 -3.66 -4.11 3.70
CA ASN A 126 -2.70 -4.32 2.62
C ASN A 126 -1.79 -5.55 2.83
N HIS A 127 -1.95 -6.28 3.93
CA HIS A 127 -1.10 -7.42 4.31
C HIS A 127 0.39 -7.05 4.31
N LEU A 128 0.74 -5.94 4.96
CA LEU A 128 2.12 -5.43 5.07
C LEU A 128 2.60 -5.51 6.51
N PRO A 129 3.73 -6.18 6.78
CA PRO A 129 4.20 -6.41 8.14
C PRO A 129 4.68 -5.11 8.81
N VAL A 130 4.13 -4.81 9.97
CA VAL A 130 4.59 -3.73 10.87
C VAL A 130 4.43 -4.19 12.31
N LEU A 131 5.47 -4.02 13.14
CA LEU A 131 5.42 -4.32 14.56
C LEU A 131 5.13 -3.04 15.36
N LEU A 132 4.01 -3.02 16.08
CA LEU A 132 3.59 -1.91 16.93
C LEU A 132 3.91 -2.21 18.39
N LEU A 133 4.62 -1.30 19.05
CA LEU A 133 5.07 -1.41 20.44
C LEU A 133 4.58 -0.19 21.25
N PRO A 134 3.25 0.01 21.39
CA PRO A 134 2.73 1.08 22.21
C PRO A 134 2.99 0.83 23.68
N GLY A 135 3.35 1.89 24.43
CA GLY A 135 3.28 1.87 25.88
C GLY A 135 1.84 1.63 26.34
N ASP A 136 1.67 0.99 27.50
CA ASP A 136 0.36 0.70 28.08
C ASP A 136 0.30 1.14 29.56
N ILE A 137 -0.90 1.08 30.13
CA ILE A 137 -1.19 1.29 31.54
C ILE A 137 -0.32 0.39 32.42
N PHE A 138 -0.13 0.75 33.67
CA PHE A 138 0.56 -0.09 34.65
C PHE A 138 -0.11 -1.46 34.78
N ALA A 139 0.68 -2.53 34.76
CA ALA A 139 0.19 -3.87 35.05
C ALA A 139 -0.04 -4.11 36.54
N THR A 140 0.63 -3.36 37.42
CA THR A 140 0.63 -3.57 38.89
C THR A 140 -0.36 -2.69 39.64
N ARG A 141 -1.02 -1.74 38.99
CA ARG A 141 -2.02 -0.87 39.63
C ARG A 141 -3.11 -0.42 38.68
N PRO A 142 -4.32 -0.08 39.14
CA PRO A 142 -5.40 0.40 38.31
C PRO A 142 -5.09 1.78 37.71
N ALA A 143 -5.77 2.10 36.59
CA ALA A 143 -5.78 3.43 35.98
C ALA A 143 -6.75 4.38 36.70
N ASP A 144 -6.44 4.79 37.91
CA ASP A 144 -7.34 5.48 38.84
C ASP A 144 -6.81 6.89 39.20
N PRO A 145 -7.16 7.92 38.47
CA PRO A 145 -6.90 8.05 37.05
C PRO A 145 -5.39 8.16 36.77
N VAL A 146 -4.90 7.59 35.67
CA VAL A 146 -3.50 7.67 35.21
C VAL A 146 -3.40 8.62 34.02
N LEU A 147 -2.32 9.44 33.98
CA LEU A 147 -2.08 10.37 32.88
C LEU A 147 -2.17 9.65 31.53
N GLN A 148 -2.91 10.24 30.59
CA GLN A 148 -3.09 9.75 29.21
C GLN A 148 -3.73 8.36 29.11
N GLN A 149 -4.49 7.93 30.12
CA GLN A 149 -5.29 6.70 30.07
C GLN A 149 -6.78 6.99 30.31
N LEU A 150 -7.60 6.03 29.93
CA LEU A 150 -9.03 6.06 30.21
C LEU A 150 -9.30 5.61 31.64
N GLU A 151 -10.23 6.27 32.30
CA GLU A 151 -10.83 5.77 33.54
C GLU A 151 -12.12 5.01 33.17
N VAL A 152 -12.11 3.69 33.31
CA VAL A 152 -13.21 2.83 32.92
C VAL A 152 -13.85 2.22 34.16
N ALA A 153 -14.98 2.78 34.62
CA ALA A 153 -15.60 2.43 35.87
C ALA A 153 -16.10 0.96 35.97
N TYR A 154 -16.34 0.31 34.83
CA TYR A 154 -16.93 -1.03 34.75
C TYR A 154 -15.96 -2.14 34.34
N ALA A 155 -14.71 -1.81 33.99
CA ALA A 155 -13.73 -2.80 33.55
C ALA A 155 -12.30 -2.31 33.82
N GLY A 156 -11.63 -2.91 34.79
CA GLY A 156 -10.30 -2.50 35.24
C GLY A 156 -9.15 -2.95 34.31
N ASP A 157 -9.42 -3.81 33.34
CA ASP A 157 -8.46 -4.36 32.38
C ASP A 157 -8.51 -3.70 30.98
N VAL A 158 -9.44 -2.76 30.76
CA VAL A 158 -9.56 -1.99 29.52
C VAL A 158 -8.52 -0.87 29.49
N SER A 159 -7.72 -0.82 28.45
CA SER A 159 -6.85 0.31 28.15
C SER A 159 -7.13 0.88 26.76
N VAL A 160 -6.61 2.08 26.50
CA VAL A 160 -6.73 2.72 25.20
C VAL A 160 -6.18 1.85 24.06
N ASN A 161 -5.21 0.97 24.34
CA ASN A 161 -4.62 0.08 23.33
C ASN A 161 -5.58 -1.00 22.82
N ASP A 162 -6.72 -1.23 23.47
CA ASP A 162 -7.72 -2.17 22.97
C ASP A 162 -8.33 -1.71 21.63
N CYS A 163 -8.22 -0.42 21.27
CA CYS A 163 -8.57 0.07 19.93
C CYS A 163 -7.69 -0.52 18.81
N LEU A 164 -6.52 -1.05 19.11
CA LEU A 164 -5.63 -1.71 18.14
C LEU A 164 -6.01 -3.17 17.87
N ARG A 165 -6.85 -3.83 18.71
CA ARG A 165 -7.26 -5.22 18.51
C ARG A 165 -7.93 -5.48 17.14
N PRO A 166 -8.95 -4.72 16.72
CA PRO A 166 -9.66 -4.98 15.47
C PRO A 166 -8.83 -4.65 14.23
N VAL A 167 -7.73 -3.90 14.37
CA VAL A 167 -6.87 -3.48 13.25
C VAL A 167 -5.53 -4.21 13.21
N SER A 168 -5.29 -5.15 14.14
CA SER A 168 -4.07 -5.97 14.20
C SER A 168 -4.36 -7.41 13.79
N ARG A 169 -3.40 -8.06 13.12
CA ARG A 169 -3.41 -9.49 12.83
C ARG A 169 -3.06 -10.33 14.07
N TYR A 170 -2.27 -9.77 14.96
CA TYR A 170 -1.99 -10.32 16.27
C TYR A 170 -1.90 -9.17 17.27
N PHE A 171 -2.50 -9.35 18.43
CA PHE A 171 -2.46 -8.39 19.53
C PHE A 171 -2.20 -9.16 20.83
N ASP A 172 -1.21 -8.70 21.59
CA ASP A 172 -1.00 -9.18 22.96
C ASP A 172 -0.60 -8.02 23.88
N ARG A 173 -0.84 -8.20 25.19
CA ARG A 173 -0.45 -7.26 26.24
C ARG A 173 0.48 -7.96 27.20
N ILE A 174 1.68 -7.45 27.34
CA ILE A 174 2.75 -8.10 28.12
C ILE A 174 2.65 -7.68 29.58
N HIS A 175 1.79 -8.35 30.34
CA HIS A 175 1.58 -8.06 31.76
C HIS A 175 2.70 -8.56 32.68
N ARG A 176 3.54 -9.46 32.23
CA ARG A 176 4.64 -10.06 32.98
C ARG A 176 5.81 -10.38 32.05
N PRO A 177 7.05 -10.34 32.56
CA PRO A 177 8.24 -10.63 31.75
C PRO A 177 8.16 -11.97 31.01
N GLU A 178 7.71 -13.04 31.69
CA GLU A 178 7.64 -14.39 31.11
C GLU A 178 6.74 -14.48 29.87
N ALA A 179 5.71 -13.62 29.79
CA ALA A 179 4.78 -13.58 28.68
C ALA A 179 5.43 -13.05 27.39
N LEU A 180 6.56 -12.32 27.47
CA LEU A 180 7.23 -11.79 26.30
C LEU A 180 7.72 -12.88 25.34
N ILE A 181 8.27 -13.99 25.87
CA ILE A 181 8.85 -15.05 25.03
C ILE A 181 7.84 -15.62 24.04
N PRO A 182 6.69 -16.17 24.48
CA PRO A 182 5.70 -16.71 23.54
C PRO A 182 5.08 -15.61 22.65
N ALA A 183 4.82 -14.42 23.17
CA ALA A 183 4.23 -13.32 22.43
C ALA A 183 5.16 -12.82 21.31
N ALA A 184 6.46 -12.64 21.59
CA ALA A 184 7.45 -12.22 20.59
C ALA A 184 7.61 -13.26 19.48
N LEU A 185 7.67 -14.56 19.83
CA LEU A 185 7.72 -15.63 18.84
C LEU A 185 6.47 -15.68 17.97
N GLN A 186 5.29 -15.50 18.56
CA GLN A 186 4.03 -15.44 17.81
C GLN A 186 3.98 -14.21 16.88
N ALA A 187 4.43 -13.06 17.36
CA ALA A 187 4.55 -11.84 16.55
C ALA A 187 5.41 -12.07 15.30
N MET A 188 6.58 -12.71 15.44
CA MET A 188 7.45 -13.00 14.30
C MET A 188 6.81 -13.98 13.31
N ARG A 189 6.06 -14.99 13.78
CA ARG A 189 5.32 -15.90 12.90
C ARG A 189 4.34 -15.16 12.02
N VAL A 190 3.55 -14.27 12.61
CA VAL A 190 2.53 -13.48 11.87
C VAL A 190 3.20 -12.50 10.92
N LEU A 191 4.27 -11.80 11.33
CA LEU A 191 4.99 -10.87 10.46
C LEU A 191 5.63 -11.55 9.26
N ALA A 192 6.13 -12.79 9.42
CA ALA A 192 6.77 -13.55 8.35
C ALA A 192 5.79 -14.38 7.51
N ASP A 193 4.51 -14.47 7.90
CA ASP A 193 3.51 -15.26 7.18
C ASP A 193 3.09 -14.57 5.87
N PRO A 194 3.16 -15.25 4.71
CA PRO A 194 2.80 -14.63 3.44
C PRO A 194 1.28 -14.43 3.25
N VAL A 195 0.43 -15.05 4.07
CA VAL A 195 -1.04 -14.95 4.03
C VAL A 195 -1.57 -14.00 5.08
N ASP A 196 -1.20 -14.22 6.36
CA ASP A 196 -1.82 -13.56 7.51
C ASP A 196 -1.04 -12.35 8.03
N THR A 197 0.02 -11.93 7.35
CA THR A 197 0.80 -10.75 7.75
C THR A 197 -0.02 -9.45 7.72
N GLY A 198 0.40 -8.50 8.55
CA GLY A 198 -0.21 -7.18 8.72
C GLY A 198 0.39 -6.46 9.93
N ALA A 199 -0.35 -5.55 10.53
CA ALA A 199 0.04 -4.96 11.80
C ALA A 199 0.01 -6.01 12.92
N VAL A 200 1.05 -6.05 13.72
CA VAL A 200 1.17 -6.87 14.93
C VAL A 200 1.42 -5.94 16.11
N THR A 201 0.62 -6.05 17.16
CA THR A 201 0.72 -5.18 18.35
C THR A 201 1.15 -5.99 19.56
N LEU A 202 2.25 -5.56 20.19
CA LEU A 202 2.63 -5.95 21.54
C LEU A 202 2.53 -4.72 22.45
N ALA A 203 1.46 -4.63 23.21
CA ALA A 203 1.23 -3.54 24.16
C ALA A 203 2.09 -3.76 25.41
N LEU A 204 2.87 -2.73 25.78
CA LEU A 204 3.91 -2.83 26.80
C LEU A 204 3.59 -1.94 28.00
N PRO A 205 3.01 -2.48 29.09
CA PRO A 205 2.82 -1.73 30.33
C PRO A 205 4.13 -1.06 30.79
N GLN A 206 4.03 0.21 31.18
CA GLN A 206 5.22 1.04 31.42
C GLN A 206 6.09 0.54 32.59
N ASP A 207 5.51 -0.09 33.61
CA ASP A 207 6.22 -0.73 34.71
C ASP A 207 6.90 -2.03 34.28
N VAL A 208 6.20 -2.85 33.49
CA VAL A 208 6.75 -4.12 32.99
C VAL A 208 7.92 -3.91 32.03
N GLN A 209 7.93 -2.86 31.21
CA GLN A 209 9.08 -2.52 30.36
C GLN A 209 10.40 -2.44 31.15
N ALA A 210 10.34 -1.90 32.37
CA ALA A 210 11.49 -1.70 33.25
C ALA A 210 11.77 -2.88 34.18
N GLU A 211 10.90 -3.89 34.22
CA GLU A 211 11.05 -5.05 35.09
C GLU A 211 12.18 -5.96 34.60
N ALA A 212 13.12 -6.30 35.50
CA ALA A 212 14.25 -7.17 35.18
C ALA A 212 13.88 -8.66 35.40
N PHE A 213 14.28 -9.50 34.45
CA PHE A 213 14.05 -10.93 34.47
C PHE A 213 15.29 -11.70 34.03
N ASP A 214 15.43 -12.95 34.42
CA ASP A 214 16.53 -13.84 34.03
C ASP A 214 16.14 -14.62 32.75
N TRP A 215 16.49 -14.04 31.62
CA TRP A 215 16.14 -14.57 30.30
C TRP A 215 17.02 -15.72 29.88
N PRO A 216 16.47 -16.82 29.32
CA PRO A 216 17.29 -17.88 28.74
C PRO A 216 18.09 -17.36 27.53
N GLU A 217 19.38 -17.69 27.44
CA GLU A 217 20.25 -17.22 26.35
C GLU A 217 19.75 -17.61 24.95
N GLU A 218 19.03 -18.73 24.84
CA GLU A 218 18.42 -19.16 23.58
C GLU A 218 17.34 -18.19 23.06
N PHE A 219 16.81 -17.31 23.88
CA PHE A 219 15.88 -16.28 23.45
C PHE A 219 16.54 -15.31 22.48
N PHE A 220 17.82 -15.07 22.63
CA PHE A 220 18.63 -14.14 21.84
C PHE A 220 19.37 -14.80 20.67
N ALA A 221 19.19 -16.09 20.45
CA ALA A 221 19.83 -16.77 19.33
C ALA A 221 19.23 -16.31 17.98
N ASP A 222 20.09 -16.25 16.95
CA ASP A 222 19.65 -15.98 15.57
C ASP A 222 18.55 -16.96 15.16
N ARG A 223 17.42 -16.42 14.66
CA ARG A 223 16.32 -17.22 14.09
C ARG A 223 16.03 -16.81 12.66
N VAL A 224 15.89 -17.83 11.81
CA VAL A 224 15.56 -17.64 10.41
C VAL A 224 14.14 -18.13 10.14
N TRP A 225 13.28 -17.20 9.78
CA TRP A 225 11.90 -17.43 9.37
C TRP A 225 11.87 -17.64 7.85
N ARG A 226 11.68 -18.88 7.43
CA ARG A 226 11.62 -19.20 6.01
C ARG A 226 10.24 -18.89 5.47
N VAL A 227 10.19 -18.06 4.43
CA VAL A 227 8.95 -17.69 3.75
C VAL A 227 8.71 -18.68 2.61
N PRO A 228 7.71 -19.57 2.73
CA PRO A 228 7.51 -20.67 1.77
C PRO A 228 6.88 -20.16 0.46
N ARG A 229 7.04 -21.00 -0.59
CA ARG A 229 6.30 -20.86 -1.86
C ARG A 229 5.48 -22.13 -2.11
N PRO A 230 4.24 -22.21 -1.56
CA PRO A 230 3.40 -23.39 -1.79
C PRO A 230 3.11 -23.60 -3.26
N ALA A 231 3.23 -24.85 -3.71
CA ALA A 231 2.85 -25.25 -5.05
C ALA A 231 1.34 -25.51 -5.15
N PRO A 232 0.71 -25.35 -6.33
CA PRO A 232 -0.69 -25.63 -6.49
C PRO A 232 -0.99 -27.15 -6.39
N ASP A 233 -2.19 -27.48 -5.94
CA ASP A 233 -2.74 -28.84 -6.03
C ASP A 233 -2.80 -29.30 -7.49
N THR A 234 -2.44 -30.55 -7.76
CA THR A 234 -2.33 -31.06 -9.13
C THR A 234 -3.69 -31.23 -9.83
N ALA A 235 -4.74 -31.60 -9.08
CA ALA A 235 -6.07 -31.75 -9.65
C ALA A 235 -6.68 -30.37 -9.98
N ALA A 236 -6.55 -29.40 -9.08
CA ALA A 236 -6.98 -28.02 -9.30
C ALA A 236 -6.21 -27.38 -10.47
N LEU A 237 -4.91 -27.64 -10.59
CA LEU A 237 -4.09 -27.14 -11.70
C LEU A 237 -4.57 -27.70 -13.05
N ALA A 238 -4.86 -29.02 -13.12
CA ALA A 238 -5.37 -29.65 -14.33
C ALA A 238 -6.76 -29.11 -14.70
N GLU A 239 -7.61 -28.83 -13.72
CA GLU A 239 -8.92 -28.20 -13.95
C GLU A 239 -8.78 -26.79 -14.48
N ALA A 240 -7.93 -25.96 -13.87
CA ALA A 240 -7.64 -24.61 -14.33
C ALA A 240 -7.11 -24.62 -15.77
N ALA A 241 -6.17 -25.50 -16.10
CA ALA A 241 -5.64 -25.62 -17.46
C ALA A 241 -6.73 -26.03 -18.48
N ARG A 242 -7.64 -26.92 -18.10
CA ARG A 242 -8.81 -27.26 -18.96
C ARG A 242 -9.71 -26.04 -19.18
N ALA A 243 -9.97 -25.26 -18.12
CA ALA A 243 -10.78 -24.04 -18.23
C ALA A 243 -10.13 -23.02 -19.17
N VAL A 244 -8.81 -22.82 -19.09
CA VAL A 244 -8.07 -21.92 -19.98
C VAL A 244 -8.10 -22.39 -21.43
N ARG A 245 -7.88 -23.69 -21.69
CA ARG A 245 -7.95 -24.23 -23.06
C ARG A 245 -9.33 -24.12 -23.71
N ALA A 246 -10.39 -24.14 -22.91
CA ALA A 246 -11.76 -24.01 -23.40
C ALA A 246 -12.22 -22.58 -23.63
N ALA A 247 -11.47 -21.59 -23.09
CA ALA A 247 -11.84 -20.19 -23.17
C ALA A 247 -11.53 -19.60 -24.56
N ARG A 248 -12.42 -18.75 -25.03
CA ARG A 248 -12.26 -18.01 -26.30
C ARG A 248 -11.72 -16.60 -26.08
N ARG A 249 -12.06 -15.97 -24.95
CA ARG A 249 -11.68 -14.61 -24.58
C ARG A 249 -11.20 -14.55 -23.12
N PRO A 250 -10.12 -15.28 -22.79
CA PRO A 250 -9.58 -15.25 -21.44
C PRO A 250 -8.89 -13.92 -21.15
N LEU A 251 -8.99 -13.45 -19.89
CA LEU A 251 -8.30 -12.26 -19.40
C LEU A 251 -7.56 -12.60 -18.10
N ILE A 252 -6.27 -12.25 -18.01
CA ILE A 252 -5.51 -12.30 -16.74
C ILE A 252 -5.68 -10.97 -16.01
N ILE A 253 -5.93 -11.02 -14.69
CA ILE A 253 -5.91 -9.86 -13.80
C ILE A 253 -4.77 -10.04 -12.80
N ALA A 254 -3.70 -9.26 -12.99
CA ALA A 254 -2.54 -9.23 -12.11
C ALA A 254 -2.78 -8.31 -10.91
N GLY A 255 -2.73 -8.87 -9.71
CA GLY A 255 -2.80 -8.15 -8.45
C GLY A 255 -1.44 -7.99 -7.76
N GLY A 256 -1.44 -7.38 -6.56
CA GLY A 256 -0.23 -7.16 -5.76
C GLY A 256 0.52 -8.42 -5.35
N GLY A 257 -0.16 -9.57 -5.33
CA GLY A 257 0.47 -10.87 -5.06
C GLY A 257 1.53 -11.26 -6.07
N VAL A 258 1.45 -10.77 -7.33
CA VAL A 258 2.50 -10.96 -8.33
C VAL A 258 3.81 -10.34 -7.86
N HIS A 259 3.78 -9.09 -7.37
CA HIS A 259 4.94 -8.39 -6.83
C HIS A 259 5.50 -9.06 -5.58
N HIS A 260 4.62 -9.43 -4.63
CA HIS A 260 5.05 -10.05 -3.38
C HIS A 260 5.65 -11.45 -3.57
N SER A 261 5.26 -12.15 -4.62
CA SER A 261 5.84 -13.44 -5.00
C SER A 261 7.05 -13.32 -5.95
N GLU A 262 7.42 -12.11 -6.39
CA GLU A 262 8.43 -11.90 -7.44
C GLU A 262 8.11 -12.73 -8.69
N ALA A 263 6.87 -12.63 -9.14
CA ALA A 263 6.30 -13.49 -10.17
C ALA A 263 6.20 -12.82 -11.55
N GLU A 264 6.80 -11.62 -11.72
CA GLU A 264 6.71 -10.81 -12.94
C GLU A 264 7.22 -11.56 -14.16
N ASP A 265 8.39 -12.23 -14.06
CA ASP A 265 8.93 -13.04 -15.16
C ASP A 265 8.02 -14.23 -15.49
N ALA A 266 7.47 -14.91 -14.47
CA ALA A 266 6.57 -16.03 -14.69
C ALA A 266 5.24 -15.58 -15.33
N LEU A 267 4.74 -14.39 -14.99
CA LEU A 267 3.56 -13.78 -15.62
C LEU A 267 3.85 -13.45 -17.09
N ARG A 268 5.00 -12.84 -17.38
CA ARG A 268 5.44 -12.54 -18.73
C ARG A 268 5.57 -13.82 -19.57
N GLU A 269 6.23 -14.85 -19.04
CA GLU A 269 6.37 -16.15 -19.70
C GLU A 269 5.02 -16.79 -20.05
N LEU A 270 4.03 -16.72 -19.16
CA LEU A 270 2.68 -17.20 -19.42
C LEU A 270 2.00 -16.38 -20.53
N ALA A 271 2.08 -15.05 -20.45
CA ALA A 271 1.48 -14.15 -21.46
C ALA A 271 2.12 -14.34 -22.84
N ASP A 272 3.44 -14.49 -22.93
CA ASP A 272 4.18 -14.77 -24.16
C ASP A 272 3.80 -16.14 -24.77
N ALA A 273 3.70 -17.17 -23.93
CA ALA A 273 3.37 -18.51 -24.37
C ALA A 273 1.94 -18.62 -24.91
N THR A 274 0.98 -18.00 -24.23
CA THR A 274 -0.46 -18.18 -24.49
C THR A 274 -1.08 -17.07 -25.32
N GLY A 275 -0.51 -15.86 -25.34
CA GLY A 275 -1.10 -14.68 -25.96
C GLY A 275 -2.30 -14.10 -25.21
N ILE A 276 -2.54 -14.52 -23.94
CA ILE A 276 -3.63 -13.99 -23.11
C ILE A 276 -3.30 -12.58 -22.66
N PRO A 277 -4.23 -11.59 -22.80
CA PRO A 277 -4.01 -10.23 -22.32
C PRO A 277 -3.97 -10.16 -20.79
N VAL A 278 -3.20 -9.20 -20.28
CA VAL A 278 -2.99 -8.98 -18.85
C VAL A 278 -3.44 -7.57 -18.48
N ALA A 279 -4.46 -7.48 -17.65
CA ALA A 279 -4.86 -6.25 -16.98
C ALA A 279 -4.26 -6.22 -15.56
N SER A 280 -4.04 -5.04 -15.00
CA SER A 280 -3.48 -4.87 -13.66
C SER A 280 -4.45 -4.15 -12.72
N THR A 281 -4.50 -4.60 -11.45
CA THR A 281 -5.12 -3.81 -10.39
C THR A 281 -4.19 -2.66 -9.98
N GLN A 282 -4.67 -1.72 -9.15
CA GLN A 282 -3.82 -0.67 -8.59
C GLN A 282 -2.54 -1.24 -7.92
N ALA A 283 -2.69 -2.33 -7.15
CA ALA A 283 -1.55 -2.97 -6.48
C ALA A 283 -0.69 -3.82 -7.41
N GLY A 284 -1.23 -4.23 -8.55
CA GLY A 284 -0.54 -5.08 -9.54
C GLY A 284 0.09 -4.31 -10.69
N LYS A 285 -0.12 -2.99 -10.78
CA LYS A 285 0.44 -2.19 -11.89
C LYS A 285 1.97 -2.27 -11.92
N GLY A 286 2.53 -2.54 -13.10
CA GLY A 286 3.95 -2.84 -13.28
C GLY A 286 4.31 -4.33 -13.11
N ALA A 287 3.34 -5.21 -12.87
CA ALA A 287 3.54 -6.66 -12.92
C ALA A 287 3.93 -7.14 -14.33
N LEU A 288 3.46 -6.44 -15.35
CA LEU A 288 3.94 -6.51 -16.71
C LEU A 288 4.37 -5.11 -17.15
N ARG A 289 5.45 -4.97 -17.92
CA ARG A 289 5.87 -3.67 -18.47
C ARG A 289 4.78 -3.10 -19.36
N HIS A 290 4.59 -1.77 -19.31
CA HIS A 290 3.56 -1.09 -20.12
C HIS A 290 3.72 -1.32 -21.63
N ASP A 291 4.96 -1.46 -22.13
CA ASP A 291 5.29 -1.69 -23.53
C ASP A 291 5.13 -3.15 -23.99
N HIS A 292 4.86 -4.06 -23.08
CA HIS A 292 4.61 -5.47 -23.42
C HIS A 292 3.32 -5.60 -24.24
N PRO A 293 3.32 -6.36 -25.36
CA PRO A 293 2.15 -6.45 -26.25
C PRO A 293 0.86 -6.97 -25.60
N ALA A 294 0.99 -7.77 -24.53
CA ALA A 294 -0.14 -8.33 -23.79
C ALA A 294 -0.60 -7.43 -22.62
N ASP A 295 0.13 -6.39 -22.22
CA ASP A 295 -0.34 -5.45 -21.20
C ASP A 295 -1.48 -4.60 -21.75
N VAL A 296 -2.64 -4.63 -21.11
CA VAL A 296 -3.81 -3.83 -21.50
C VAL A 296 -4.15 -2.74 -20.49
N GLY A 297 -3.24 -2.50 -19.55
CA GLY A 297 -3.34 -1.43 -18.55
C GLY A 297 -4.15 -1.78 -17.32
N GLY A 298 -4.57 -0.75 -16.59
CA GLY A 298 -5.36 -0.89 -15.37
C GLY A 298 -6.79 -1.36 -15.61
N ILE A 299 -7.37 -2.13 -14.65
CA ILE A 299 -8.76 -2.60 -14.70
C ILE A 299 -9.61 -1.96 -13.59
N GLY A 300 -10.89 -1.78 -13.84
CA GLY A 300 -11.90 -1.36 -12.89
C GLY A 300 -12.22 0.13 -12.94
N HIS A 301 -12.81 0.68 -11.89
CA HIS A 301 -13.28 2.08 -11.87
C HIS A 301 -12.21 3.10 -12.33
N THR A 302 -10.95 2.85 -11.99
CA THR A 302 -9.82 3.69 -12.42
C THR A 302 -9.03 3.08 -13.59
N GLY A 303 -9.61 2.10 -14.26
CA GLY A 303 -8.96 1.35 -15.32
C GLY A 303 -8.94 2.03 -16.69
N THR A 304 -8.35 1.34 -17.66
CA THR A 304 -8.35 1.72 -19.08
C THR A 304 -9.60 1.19 -19.76
N ALA A 305 -10.06 1.89 -20.81
CA ALA A 305 -11.16 1.38 -21.63
C ALA A 305 -10.89 -0.02 -22.19
N VAL A 306 -9.63 -0.30 -22.54
CA VAL A 306 -9.24 -1.60 -23.11
C VAL A 306 -9.43 -2.73 -22.11
N ALA A 307 -8.92 -2.59 -20.88
CA ALA A 307 -9.04 -3.62 -19.86
C ALA A 307 -10.50 -3.84 -19.46
N ASP A 308 -11.26 -2.75 -19.31
CA ASP A 308 -12.67 -2.83 -18.91
C ASP A 308 -13.56 -3.46 -20.00
N ASP A 309 -13.33 -3.15 -21.27
CA ASP A 309 -14.06 -3.76 -22.39
C ASP A 309 -13.75 -5.26 -22.53
N LEU A 310 -12.48 -5.64 -22.33
CA LEU A 310 -12.09 -7.05 -22.27
C LEU A 310 -12.75 -7.76 -21.09
N ALA A 311 -12.81 -7.13 -19.92
CA ALA A 311 -13.46 -7.70 -18.74
C ALA A 311 -14.98 -7.91 -18.92
N ARG A 312 -15.67 -6.98 -19.59
CA ARG A 312 -17.12 -7.10 -19.90
C ARG A 312 -17.43 -8.25 -20.84
N THR A 313 -16.48 -8.62 -21.69
CA THR A 313 -16.67 -9.62 -22.74
C THR A 313 -15.89 -10.91 -22.50
N ALA A 314 -15.17 -11.02 -21.39
CA ALA A 314 -14.41 -12.22 -21.03
C ALA A 314 -15.35 -13.41 -20.74
N ASP A 315 -15.00 -14.60 -21.24
CA ASP A 315 -15.63 -15.86 -20.88
C ASP A 315 -14.86 -16.62 -19.80
N LEU A 316 -13.60 -16.19 -19.54
CA LEU A 316 -12.77 -16.66 -18.43
C LEU A 316 -11.92 -15.51 -17.89
N VAL A 317 -11.93 -15.35 -16.58
CA VAL A 317 -11.03 -14.43 -15.85
C VAL A 317 -10.05 -15.24 -15.02
N ILE A 318 -8.76 -14.96 -15.18
CA ILE A 318 -7.67 -15.59 -14.41
C ILE A 318 -7.11 -14.56 -13.45
N GLY A 319 -7.55 -14.60 -12.19
CA GLY A 319 -7.02 -13.73 -11.15
C GLY A 319 -5.70 -14.24 -10.60
N VAL A 320 -4.67 -13.40 -10.55
CA VAL A 320 -3.35 -13.75 -10.02
C VAL A 320 -3.00 -12.81 -8.88
N GLY A 321 -3.04 -13.30 -7.65
CA GLY A 321 -2.72 -12.51 -6.45
C GLY A 321 -3.60 -11.27 -6.28
N THR A 322 -4.86 -11.33 -6.69
CA THR A 322 -5.86 -10.27 -6.55
C THR A 322 -6.96 -10.68 -5.56
N ARG A 323 -7.59 -9.68 -4.92
CA ARG A 323 -8.70 -9.88 -3.97
C ARG A 323 -10.05 -9.51 -4.56
N TYR A 324 -10.11 -9.05 -5.81
CA TYR A 324 -11.31 -8.55 -6.46
C TYR A 324 -12.02 -7.47 -5.63
N THR A 325 -11.26 -6.41 -5.32
CA THR A 325 -11.80 -5.26 -4.58
C THR A 325 -12.92 -4.58 -5.37
N ASP A 326 -13.70 -3.78 -4.69
CA ASP A 326 -14.79 -3.00 -5.28
C ASP A 326 -14.34 -2.18 -6.51
N PHE A 327 -13.18 -1.54 -6.41
CA PHE A 327 -12.58 -0.81 -7.54
C PHE A 327 -12.20 -1.70 -8.72
N THR A 328 -11.62 -2.87 -8.47
CA THR A 328 -11.21 -3.82 -9.52
C THR A 328 -12.41 -4.38 -10.28
N THR A 329 -13.52 -4.59 -9.58
CA THR A 329 -14.75 -5.14 -10.15
C THR A 329 -15.73 -4.07 -10.65
N ALA A 330 -15.39 -2.79 -10.48
CA ALA A 330 -16.30 -1.67 -10.69
C ALA A 330 -17.64 -1.91 -9.98
N SER A 331 -17.57 -2.14 -8.67
CA SER A 331 -18.72 -2.46 -7.82
C SER A 331 -19.57 -3.62 -8.36
N ALA A 332 -18.90 -4.67 -8.82
CA ALA A 332 -19.49 -5.88 -9.41
C ALA A 332 -20.29 -5.63 -10.71
N THR A 333 -20.00 -4.57 -11.47
CA THR A 333 -20.60 -4.31 -12.79
C THR A 333 -19.72 -4.75 -13.96
N LEU A 334 -18.43 -4.97 -13.74
CA LEU A 334 -17.61 -5.71 -14.72
C LEU A 334 -17.93 -7.20 -14.68
N PHE A 335 -17.43 -7.96 -15.62
CA PHE A 335 -17.71 -9.39 -15.77
C PHE A 335 -19.22 -9.65 -15.99
N ALA A 336 -19.82 -8.84 -16.87
CA ALA A 336 -21.26 -8.81 -17.09
C ALA A 336 -21.79 -10.07 -17.81
N ASP A 337 -20.95 -10.83 -18.52
CA ASP A 337 -21.35 -12.11 -19.14
C ASP A 337 -21.77 -13.10 -18.04
N PRO A 338 -23.02 -13.57 -18.00
CA PRO A 338 -23.48 -14.52 -16.99
C PRO A 338 -22.73 -15.86 -17.05
N GLY A 339 -22.14 -16.20 -18.20
CA GLY A 339 -21.36 -17.41 -18.42
C GLY A 339 -19.89 -17.29 -18.05
N VAL A 340 -19.41 -16.09 -17.60
CA VAL A 340 -18.00 -15.91 -17.25
C VAL A 340 -17.60 -16.81 -16.09
N ARG A 341 -16.48 -17.52 -16.27
CA ARG A 341 -15.87 -18.38 -15.26
C ARG A 341 -14.62 -17.72 -14.68
N PHE A 342 -14.21 -18.19 -13.50
CA PHE A 342 -13.03 -17.68 -12.81
C PHE A 342 -12.07 -18.81 -12.47
N VAL A 343 -10.77 -18.52 -12.62
CA VAL A 343 -9.64 -19.29 -12.08
C VAL A 343 -8.85 -18.31 -11.22
N ASN A 344 -8.69 -18.59 -9.93
CA ASN A 344 -8.01 -17.69 -9.02
C ASN A 344 -6.76 -18.34 -8.45
N LEU A 345 -5.59 -17.84 -8.86
CA LEU A 345 -4.31 -18.17 -8.26
C LEU A 345 -4.03 -17.18 -7.13
N ASN A 346 -4.12 -17.65 -5.89
CA ASN A 346 -3.86 -16.84 -4.71
C ASN A 346 -3.27 -17.69 -3.60
N ILE A 347 -2.33 -17.11 -2.84
CA ILE A 347 -1.73 -17.79 -1.68
C ILE A 347 -2.72 -17.93 -0.53
N ALA A 348 -3.68 -16.99 -0.40
CA ALA A 348 -4.77 -17.04 0.57
C ALA A 348 -5.95 -17.85 0.02
N SER A 349 -6.26 -18.95 0.67
CA SER A 349 -7.42 -19.79 0.31
C SER A 349 -8.72 -19.00 0.27
N PHE A 350 -8.93 -18.09 1.24
CA PHE A 350 -10.11 -17.22 1.29
C PHE A 350 -10.31 -16.41 0.00
N ASP A 351 -9.23 -15.83 -0.55
CA ASP A 351 -9.31 -15.05 -1.79
C ASP A 351 -9.37 -15.92 -3.04
N ALA A 352 -8.74 -17.10 -3.00
CA ALA A 352 -8.77 -18.03 -4.12
C ALA A 352 -10.18 -18.55 -4.45
N HIS A 353 -11.04 -18.71 -3.44
CA HIS A 353 -12.41 -19.21 -3.63
C HIS A 353 -13.45 -18.13 -3.98
N LYS A 354 -13.06 -16.85 -4.04
CA LYS A 354 -14.00 -15.79 -4.44
C LYS A 354 -14.56 -16.02 -5.84
N LEU A 355 -15.79 -15.56 -6.07
CA LEU A 355 -16.50 -15.62 -7.35
C LEU A 355 -16.74 -17.04 -7.86
N SER A 356 -16.85 -18.02 -6.96
CA SER A 356 -17.03 -19.45 -7.28
C SER A 356 -15.97 -19.97 -8.26
N ALA A 357 -14.74 -19.49 -8.10
CA ALA A 357 -13.63 -19.81 -9.00
C ALA A 357 -13.09 -21.22 -8.80
N THR A 358 -12.48 -21.80 -9.85
CA THR A 358 -11.49 -22.86 -9.69
C THR A 358 -10.29 -22.29 -8.93
N ALA A 359 -10.11 -22.70 -7.68
CA ALA A 359 -9.15 -22.13 -6.76
C ALA A 359 -7.78 -22.81 -6.89
N LEU A 360 -6.75 -22.05 -7.28
CA LEU A 360 -5.35 -22.45 -7.22
C LEU A 360 -4.69 -21.82 -5.99
N VAL A 361 -4.74 -22.51 -4.84
CA VAL A 361 -4.11 -22.04 -3.61
C VAL A 361 -2.60 -22.28 -3.68
N ALA A 362 -1.84 -21.24 -4.06
CA ALA A 362 -0.41 -21.35 -4.27
C ALA A 362 0.28 -19.97 -4.26
N ASP A 363 1.61 -19.97 -4.11
CA ASP A 363 2.46 -18.82 -4.44
C ASP A 363 2.30 -18.46 -5.93
N ALA A 364 2.20 -17.16 -6.26
CA ALA A 364 1.93 -16.75 -7.63
C ALA A 364 3.02 -17.19 -8.61
N ARG A 365 4.32 -17.14 -8.23
CA ARG A 365 5.42 -17.58 -9.09
C ARG A 365 5.37 -19.08 -9.33
N ALA A 366 5.14 -19.86 -8.27
CA ALA A 366 5.04 -21.32 -8.38
C ALA A 366 3.84 -21.74 -9.22
N GLY A 367 2.69 -21.12 -8.98
CA GLY A 367 1.44 -21.39 -9.71
C GLY A 367 1.50 -21.00 -11.18
N LEU A 368 2.01 -19.81 -11.51
CA LEU A 368 2.19 -19.36 -12.90
C LEU A 368 3.13 -20.28 -13.68
N ARG A 369 4.28 -20.65 -13.11
CA ARG A 369 5.20 -21.59 -13.75
C ARG A 369 4.58 -22.98 -13.98
N ALA A 370 3.76 -23.45 -13.01
CA ALA A 370 3.04 -24.72 -13.17
C ALA A 370 1.99 -24.62 -14.27
N LEU A 371 1.19 -23.55 -14.29
CA LEU A 371 0.17 -23.32 -15.30
C LEU A 371 0.76 -23.15 -16.71
N THR A 372 1.91 -22.46 -16.85
CA THR A 372 2.61 -22.34 -18.14
C THR A 372 3.04 -23.69 -18.68
N ARG A 373 3.56 -24.60 -17.83
CA ARG A 373 3.90 -25.97 -18.25
C ARG A 373 2.67 -26.76 -18.70
N GLU A 374 1.59 -26.69 -17.94
CA GLU A 374 0.32 -27.35 -18.30
C GLU A 374 -0.26 -26.82 -19.62
N LEU A 375 -0.08 -25.53 -19.91
CA LEU A 375 -0.57 -24.89 -21.13
C LEU A 375 0.40 -24.96 -22.31
N ALA A 376 1.41 -25.81 -22.26
CA ALA A 376 2.37 -25.96 -23.35
C ALA A 376 1.65 -26.19 -24.69
N GLY A 377 2.00 -25.40 -25.70
CA GLY A 377 1.42 -25.45 -27.05
C GLY A 377 0.03 -24.79 -27.19
N HIS A 378 -0.59 -24.34 -26.09
CA HIS A 378 -1.84 -23.60 -26.15
C HIS A 378 -1.63 -22.12 -26.46
N ARG A 379 -2.40 -21.58 -27.41
CA ARG A 379 -2.49 -20.14 -27.70
C ARG A 379 -3.94 -19.73 -27.91
N VAL A 380 -4.25 -18.51 -27.51
CA VAL A 380 -5.53 -17.89 -27.85
C VAL A 380 -5.63 -17.60 -29.36
N ASP A 381 -6.85 -17.38 -29.84
CA ASP A 381 -7.11 -17.05 -31.23
C ASP A 381 -6.28 -15.82 -31.69
N PRO A 382 -5.61 -15.88 -32.86
CA PRO A 382 -4.84 -14.75 -33.37
C PRO A 382 -5.67 -13.48 -33.61
N GLY A 383 -6.95 -13.61 -33.96
CA GLY A 383 -7.87 -12.49 -34.13
C GLY A 383 -8.17 -11.79 -32.80
N TYR A 384 -8.32 -12.56 -31.70
CA TYR A 384 -8.43 -11.99 -30.37
C TYR A 384 -7.18 -11.22 -29.97
N THR A 385 -5.99 -11.78 -30.24
CA THR A 385 -4.71 -11.12 -29.99
C THR A 385 -4.58 -9.82 -30.79
N ALA A 386 -4.89 -9.84 -32.08
CA ALA A 386 -4.84 -8.65 -32.92
C ALA A 386 -5.83 -7.57 -32.44
N GLY A 387 -7.03 -7.97 -32.01
CA GLY A 387 -8.07 -7.07 -31.53
C GLY A 387 -7.66 -6.27 -30.29
N TYR A 388 -7.16 -6.92 -29.24
CA TYR A 388 -6.76 -6.20 -28.02
C TYR A 388 -5.48 -5.37 -28.23
N ARG A 389 -4.55 -5.81 -29.08
CA ARG A 389 -3.35 -5.01 -29.42
C ARG A 389 -3.72 -3.71 -30.12
N ALA A 390 -4.60 -3.78 -31.12
CA ALA A 390 -5.09 -2.58 -31.78
C ALA A 390 -5.86 -1.64 -30.83
N ALA A 391 -6.61 -2.20 -29.86
CA ALA A 391 -7.26 -1.41 -28.83
C ALA A 391 -6.22 -0.72 -27.90
N LYS A 392 -5.15 -1.44 -27.50
CA LYS A 392 -4.04 -0.88 -26.74
C LYS A 392 -3.36 0.28 -27.49
N GLU A 393 -3.04 0.13 -28.77
CA GLU A 393 -2.43 1.18 -29.58
C GLU A 393 -3.30 2.46 -29.60
N ARG A 394 -4.61 2.30 -29.78
CA ARG A 394 -5.55 3.43 -29.67
C ARG A 394 -5.56 4.08 -28.29
N TRP A 395 -5.41 3.28 -27.22
CA TRP A 395 -5.32 3.81 -25.87
C TRP A 395 -4.02 4.58 -25.64
N GLU A 396 -2.89 4.02 -26.06
CA GLU A 396 -1.58 4.70 -25.97
C GLU A 396 -1.58 6.06 -26.70
N ALA A 397 -2.23 6.15 -27.85
CA ALA A 397 -2.42 7.42 -28.55
C ALA A 397 -3.23 8.44 -27.72
N ARG A 398 -4.21 7.98 -26.92
CA ARG A 398 -4.95 8.84 -25.99
C ARG A 398 -4.06 9.29 -24.82
N VAL A 399 -3.20 8.41 -24.30
CA VAL A 399 -2.22 8.76 -23.26
C VAL A 399 -1.26 9.83 -23.79
N ASP A 400 -0.73 9.66 -25.00
CA ASP A 400 0.14 10.65 -25.64
C ASP A 400 -0.56 12.00 -25.80
N ALA A 401 -1.82 12.00 -26.22
CA ALA A 401 -2.62 13.23 -26.32
C ALA A 401 -2.87 13.90 -24.96
N ALA A 402 -3.10 13.10 -23.90
CA ALA A 402 -3.28 13.61 -22.53
C ALA A 402 -1.99 14.22 -21.96
N TYR A 403 -0.85 13.65 -22.31
CA TYR A 403 0.48 14.11 -21.90
C TYR A 403 0.99 15.31 -22.72
N ALA A 404 0.45 15.50 -23.92
CA ALA A 404 0.90 16.56 -24.82
C ALA A 404 0.65 17.95 -24.23
N ALA A 405 1.65 18.80 -24.35
CA ALA A 405 1.57 20.21 -24.03
C ALA A 405 2.07 21.01 -25.23
N PRO A 406 1.22 21.22 -26.25
CA PRO A 406 1.62 21.92 -27.50
C PRO A 406 2.05 23.36 -27.21
N ASP A 407 1.49 23.99 -26.20
CA ASP A 407 1.95 25.27 -25.67
C ASP A 407 2.57 25.05 -24.27
N PRO A 408 3.91 25.06 -24.14
CA PRO A 408 4.59 24.86 -22.87
C PRO A 408 4.52 26.10 -21.94
N SER A 409 3.96 27.23 -22.38
CA SER A 409 3.83 28.45 -21.57
C SER A 409 2.58 28.47 -20.69
N VAL A 410 1.66 27.51 -20.87
CA VAL A 410 0.41 27.47 -20.11
C VAL A 410 0.56 26.72 -18.78
N ARG A 411 -0.33 27.05 -17.83
CA ARG A 411 -0.49 26.28 -16.59
C ARG A 411 -0.86 24.82 -16.92
N PRO A 412 -0.16 23.81 -16.35
CA PRO A 412 -0.42 22.42 -16.70
C PRO A 412 -1.74 21.89 -16.16
N SER A 413 -2.31 20.91 -16.86
CA SER A 413 -3.29 20.00 -16.30
C SER A 413 -2.60 18.90 -15.48
N GLN A 414 -3.34 18.17 -14.64
CA GLN A 414 -2.80 17.03 -13.90
C GLN A 414 -2.17 15.97 -14.83
N SER A 415 -2.82 15.65 -15.96
CA SER A 415 -2.28 14.72 -16.97
C SER A 415 -0.95 15.20 -17.57
N GLN A 416 -0.82 16.51 -17.82
CA GLN A 416 0.42 17.10 -18.32
C GLN A 416 1.54 17.09 -17.27
N VAL A 417 1.20 17.20 -15.98
CA VAL A 417 2.17 16.99 -14.89
C VAL A 417 2.68 15.55 -14.91
N LEU A 418 1.78 14.57 -15.04
CA LEU A 418 2.16 13.16 -15.13
C LEU A 418 3.02 12.88 -16.38
N GLY A 419 2.68 13.47 -17.53
CA GLY A 419 3.48 13.35 -18.75
C GLY A 419 4.87 13.98 -18.64
N ALA A 420 4.98 15.15 -18.00
CA ALA A 420 6.26 15.79 -17.73
C ALA A 420 7.14 14.94 -16.79
N LEU A 421 6.54 14.33 -15.78
CA LEU A 421 7.24 13.43 -14.85
C LEU A 421 7.65 12.13 -15.55
N ASP A 422 6.75 11.52 -16.35
CA ASP A 422 7.02 10.29 -17.11
C ASP A 422 8.22 10.42 -18.06
N ALA A 423 8.43 11.63 -18.61
CA ALA A 423 9.57 11.94 -19.46
C ALA A 423 10.91 12.09 -18.72
N VAL A 424 10.89 12.32 -17.39
CA VAL A 424 12.09 12.56 -16.58
C VAL A 424 12.50 11.33 -15.79
N VAL A 425 11.54 10.54 -15.30
CA VAL A 425 11.83 9.39 -14.44
C VAL A 425 12.48 8.24 -15.21
N GLY A 426 13.42 7.55 -14.55
CA GLY A 426 14.04 6.34 -15.07
C GLY A 426 13.30 5.08 -14.66
N ASP A 427 13.73 3.95 -15.21
CA ASP A 427 13.13 2.63 -14.92
C ASP A 427 13.22 2.23 -13.44
N GLN A 428 14.23 2.74 -12.72
CA GLN A 428 14.45 2.43 -11.31
C GLN A 428 13.79 3.43 -10.34
N ASP A 429 13.28 4.56 -10.81
CA ASP A 429 12.60 5.53 -9.96
C ASP A 429 11.33 4.93 -9.37
N VAL A 430 10.97 5.29 -8.14
CA VAL A 430 9.73 4.84 -7.49
C VAL A 430 8.75 5.99 -7.39
N ILE A 431 7.54 5.78 -7.89
CA ILE A 431 6.45 6.76 -7.87
C ILE A 431 5.45 6.34 -6.79
N ILE A 432 5.22 7.21 -5.81
CA ILE A 432 4.35 6.96 -4.67
C ILE A 432 3.15 7.90 -4.72
N ASN A 433 1.97 7.34 -4.51
CA ASN A 433 0.74 8.09 -4.28
C ASN A 433 -0.27 7.23 -3.49
N ALA A 434 -1.32 7.83 -2.94
CA ALA A 434 -2.35 7.10 -2.20
C ALA A 434 -3.75 7.61 -2.49
N ALA A 435 -4.02 8.90 -2.32
CA ALA A 435 -5.38 9.42 -2.32
C ALA A 435 -5.57 10.64 -3.24
N GLY A 436 -6.82 11.02 -3.45
CA GLY A 436 -7.21 12.15 -4.29
C GLY A 436 -7.55 11.76 -5.73
N SER A 437 -7.34 12.65 -6.69
CA SER A 437 -7.58 12.42 -8.12
C SER A 437 -6.41 11.70 -8.82
N LEU A 438 -5.20 11.87 -8.29
CA LEU A 438 -3.97 11.28 -8.85
C LEU A 438 -4.02 9.75 -9.00
N PRO A 439 -4.52 8.94 -8.03
CA PRO A 439 -4.57 7.48 -8.18
C PRO A 439 -5.34 7.04 -9.43
N GLY A 440 -6.44 7.72 -9.74
CA GLY A 440 -7.25 7.41 -10.91
C GLY A 440 -6.50 7.66 -12.23
N ASP A 441 -5.87 8.83 -12.33
CA ASP A 441 -5.12 9.20 -13.54
C ASP A 441 -3.82 8.38 -13.66
N LEU A 442 -3.11 8.13 -12.57
CA LEU A 442 -1.94 7.25 -12.56
C LEU A 442 -2.29 5.83 -13.02
N HIS A 443 -3.42 5.27 -12.60
CA HIS A 443 -3.80 3.93 -13.03
C HIS A 443 -4.09 3.86 -14.53
N LYS A 444 -4.70 4.90 -15.09
CA LYS A 444 -5.03 5.01 -16.52
C LYS A 444 -3.83 5.33 -17.39
N LEU A 445 -2.98 6.27 -16.93
CA LEU A 445 -2.02 6.94 -17.81
C LEU A 445 -0.57 6.51 -17.56
N TRP A 446 -0.21 6.09 -16.32
CA TRP A 446 1.19 5.83 -15.98
C TRP A 446 1.74 4.60 -16.69
N ARG A 447 2.90 4.77 -17.31
CA ARG A 447 3.64 3.76 -18.06
C ARG A 447 4.67 3.09 -17.15
N ALA A 448 4.25 2.11 -16.35
CA ALA A 448 5.15 1.38 -15.47
C ALA A 448 6.18 0.56 -16.27
N ARG A 449 7.48 0.76 -15.96
CA ARG A 449 8.60 0.21 -16.73
C ARG A 449 9.33 -0.91 -16.00
N SER A 450 9.22 -0.97 -14.68
CA SER A 450 9.91 -1.98 -13.89
C SER A 450 9.11 -2.38 -12.65
N ARG A 451 9.54 -3.49 -12.08
CA ARG A 451 9.06 -3.97 -10.79
C ARG A 451 9.26 -2.91 -9.71
N ARG A 452 8.25 -2.72 -8.88
CA ARG A 452 8.27 -1.74 -7.75
C ARG A 452 8.49 -0.28 -8.16
N GLN A 453 8.34 0.07 -9.44
CA GLN A 453 8.32 1.46 -9.85
C GLN A 453 7.03 2.17 -9.41
N TYR A 454 5.90 1.46 -9.47
CA TYR A 454 4.58 1.98 -9.11
C TYR A 454 4.22 1.55 -7.69
N HIS A 455 4.16 2.51 -6.77
CA HIS A 455 3.78 2.28 -5.38
C HIS A 455 2.54 3.09 -5.05
N LEU A 456 1.38 2.47 -5.13
CA LEU A 456 0.13 3.12 -4.79
C LEU A 456 -0.55 2.40 -3.62
N GLU A 457 -0.85 3.13 -2.55
CA GLU A 457 -1.67 2.64 -1.44
C GLU A 457 -3.13 2.94 -1.76
N TYR A 458 -3.87 1.94 -2.14
CA TYR A 458 -5.27 2.08 -2.50
C TYR A 458 -6.20 1.15 -1.70
N GLY A 459 -5.64 0.23 -0.92
CA GLY A 459 -6.41 -0.70 -0.10
C GLY A 459 -7.19 0.00 1.01
N TYR A 460 -6.60 1.03 1.59
CA TYR A 460 -7.20 1.87 2.62
C TYR A 460 -7.40 3.32 2.14
N SER A 461 -6.68 3.72 1.11
CA SER A 461 -6.73 5.05 0.46
C SER A 461 -6.54 6.20 1.44
N CYS A 462 -5.50 6.07 2.28
CA CYS A 462 -5.28 7.00 3.38
C CYS A 462 -4.57 8.27 2.91
N MET A 463 -5.23 9.43 3.05
CA MET A 463 -4.59 10.73 2.84
C MET A 463 -3.46 10.95 3.86
N GLY A 464 -2.37 11.60 3.44
CA GLY A 464 -1.17 11.82 4.26
C GLY A 464 -0.17 10.65 4.22
N TYR A 465 -0.42 9.59 3.45
CA TYR A 465 0.48 8.44 3.32
C TYR A 465 1.75 8.75 2.53
N GLU A 466 1.68 9.59 1.53
CA GLU A 466 2.66 9.69 0.44
C GLU A 466 4.06 10.07 0.93
N ILE A 467 4.16 11.12 1.75
CA ILE A 467 5.46 11.65 2.22
C ILE A 467 6.14 10.67 3.19
N PRO A 468 5.48 10.19 4.26
CA PRO A 468 6.12 9.21 5.14
C PRO A 468 6.43 7.88 4.42
N ALA A 469 5.57 7.43 3.50
CA ALA A 469 5.86 6.23 2.71
C ALA A 469 7.09 6.41 1.81
N ALA A 470 7.30 7.62 1.25
CA ALA A 470 8.51 7.91 0.48
C ALA A 470 9.78 7.78 1.34
N ILE A 471 9.73 8.20 2.59
CA ILE A 471 10.81 7.98 3.56
C ILE A 471 11.07 6.48 3.74
N GLY A 472 10.04 5.71 4.01
CA GLY A 472 10.16 4.26 4.18
C GLY A 472 10.70 3.54 2.94
N VAL A 473 10.25 3.93 1.75
CA VAL A 473 10.75 3.39 0.47
C VAL A 473 12.20 3.76 0.24
N GLN A 474 12.60 5.02 0.53
CA GLN A 474 13.98 5.47 0.38
C GLN A 474 14.94 4.73 1.33
N LEU A 475 14.50 4.42 2.56
CA LEU A 475 15.25 3.58 3.50
C LEU A 475 15.40 2.14 3.01
N ALA A 476 14.39 1.58 2.34
CA ALA A 476 14.42 0.21 1.79
C ALA A 476 15.19 0.09 0.47
N ALA A 477 15.30 1.18 -0.29
CA ALA A 477 15.93 1.25 -1.59
C ALA A 477 16.75 2.54 -1.75
N PRO A 478 17.87 2.66 -1.03
CA PRO A 478 18.65 3.91 -0.95
C PRO A 478 19.19 4.39 -2.30
N ASP A 479 19.44 3.48 -3.23
CA ASP A 479 19.99 3.78 -4.56
C ASP A 479 18.92 4.15 -5.61
N ARG A 480 17.64 4.11 -5.25
CA ARG A 480 16.52 4.43 -6.16
C ARG A 480 15.99 5.82 -5.88
N PRO A 481 15.84 6.69 -6.90
CA PRO A 481 15.12 7.96 -6.73
C PRO A 481 13.65 7.70 -6.36
N VAL A 482 13.16 8.38 -5.31
CA VAL A 482 11.80 8.21 -4.80
C VAL A 482 11.02 9.51 -4.94
N TRP A 483 9.85 9.42 -5.58
CA TRP A 483 8.96 10.54 -5.86
C TRP A 483 7.61 10.35 -5.18
N ALA A 484 7.25 11.25 -4.26
CA ALA A 484 5.91 11.34 -3.72
C ALA A 484 5.08 12.33 -4.54
N LEU A 485 4.01 11.86 -5.16
CA LEU A 485 3.04 12.72 -5.85
C LEU A 485 1.94 13.07 -4.85
N VAL A 486 1.80 14.35 -4.55
CA VAL A 486 1.00 14.82 -3.41
C VAL A 486 0.07 15.93 -3.88
N GLY A 487 -1.25 15.75 -3.72
CA GLY A 487 -2.21 16.83 -3.87
C GLY A 487 -2.21 17.75 -2.64
N ASP A 488 -2.67 18.98 -2.79
CA ASP A 488 -2.76 19.96 -1.70
C ASP A 488 -3.54 19.44 -0.48
N GLY A 489 -4.63 18.69 -0.69
CA GLY A 489 -5.45 18.14 0.38
C GLY A 489 -4.71 17.11 1.23
N THR A 490 -4.02 16.18 0.60
CA THR A 490 -3.25 15.16 1.32
C THR A 490 -1.97 15.74 1.94
N TYR A 491 -1.35 16.72 1.29
CA TYR A 491 -0.21 17.47 1.85
C TYR A 491 -0.56 18.13 3.18
N LEU A 492 -1.68 18.84 3.24
CA LEU A 492 -2.12 19.56 4.45
C LEU A 492 -2.40 18.63 5.64
N MET A 493 -2.61 17.34 5.40
CA MET A 493 -2.85 16.39 6.49
C MET A 493 -1.57 15.92 7.19
N MET A 494 -0.44 15.83 6.48
CA MET A 494 0.77 15.23 7.07
C MET A 494 2.08 15.72 6.42
N PRO A 495 2.37 17.04 6.41
CA PRO A 495 3.62 17.56 5.86
C PRO A 495 4.80 17.42 6.82
N THR A 496 4.57 17.19 8.11
CA THR A 496 5.59 17.28 9.18
C THR A 496 6.74 16.29 9.02
N GLU A 497 6.50 15.15 8.35
CA GLU A 497 7.56 14.16 8.09
C GLU A 497 8.62 14.65 7.08
N ILE A 498 8.41 15.78 6.43
CA ILE A 498 9.47 16.48 5.70
C ILE A 498 10.68 16.73 6.63
N VAL A 499 10.42 17.13 7.88
CA VAL A 499 11.47 17.34 8.89
C VAL A 499 12.26 16.04 9.14
N THR A 500 11.57 14.90 9.17
CA THR A 500 12.21 13.58 9.30
C THR A 500 13.11 13.27 8.10
N ALA A 501 12.62 13.50 6.87
CA ALA A 501 13.42 13.29 5.67
C ALA A 501 14.69 14.16 5.65
N VAL A 502 14.58 15.41 6.10
CA VAL A 502 15.72 16.35 6.22
C VAL A 502 16.70 15.86 7.29
N GLN A 503 16.21 15.46 8.48
CA GLN A 503 17.02 14.97 9.58
C GLN A 503 17.82 13.71 9.20
N GLU A 504 17.19 12.78 8.50
CA GLU A 504 17.81 11.52 8.06
C GLU A 504 18.62 11.67 6.76
N GLY A 505 18.67 12.87 6.15
CA GLY A 505 19.38 13.12 4.90
C GLY A 505 18.83 12.34 3.70
N LEU A 506 17.55 12.01 3.68
CA LEU A 506 16.92 11.18 2.65
C LEU A 506 16.50 12.04 1.45
N PRO A 507 17.07 11.84 0.26
CA PRO A 507 16.84 12.71 -0.90
C PRO A 507 15.50 12.43 -1.61
N ILE A 508 14.39 12.33 -0.88
CA ILE A 508 13.06 12.16 -1.46
C ILE A 508 12.66 13.38 -2.31
N LYS A 509 11.85 13.14 -3.33
CA LYS A 509 11.28 14.18 -4.19
C LYS A 509 9.79 14.25 -3.95
N ILE A 510 9.26 15.44 -3.73
CA ILE A 510 7.81 15.69 -3.65
C ILE A 510 7.40 16.45 -4.90
N VAL A 511 6.40 15.95 -5.62
CA VAL A 511 5.70 16.72 -6.66
C VAL A 511 4.37 17.15 -6.05
N LEU A 512 4.28 18.41 -5.65
CA LEU A 512 3.13 18.97 -4.95
C LEU A 512 2.22 19.69 -5.95
N LEU A 513 1.06 19.08 -6.22
CA LEU A 513 0.04 19.62 -7.13
C LEU A 513 -1.00 20.40 -6.32
N GLN A 514 -1.13 21.69 -6.59
CA GLN A 514 -2.15 22.52 -5.98
C GLN A 514 -3.32 22.75 -6.95
N ASN A 515 -4.50 22.35 -6.55
CA ASN A 515 -5.76 22.61 -7.24
C ASN A 515 -6.80 23.33 -6.36
N HIS A 516 -6.40 23.79 -5.16
CA HIS A 516 -7.17 24.53 -4.16
C HIS A 516 -8.37 23.76 -3.59
N GLY A 517 -8.22 22.46 -3.36
CA GLY A 517 -9.26 21.69 -2.69
C GLY A 517 -9.18 20.19 -2.87
N TYR A 518 -10.23 19.52 -2.44
CA TYR A 518 -10.42 18.07 -2.59
C TYR A 518 -11.06 17.75 -3.94
N ALA A 519 -10.32 17.94 -5.05
CA ALA A 519 -10.84 17.88 -6.42
C ALA A 519 -11.55 16.56 -6.76
N SER A 520 -11.05 15.42 -6.28
CA SER A 520 -11.67 14.10 -6.47
C SER A 520 -13.06 14.05 -5.83
N ILE A 521 -13.14 14.45 -4.56
CA ILE A 521 -14.41 14.46 -3.81
C ILE A 521 -15.35 15.53 -4.35
N GLY A 522 -14.81 16.67 -4.83
CA GLY A 522 -15.59 17.69 -5.53
C GLY A 522 -16.25 17.13 -6.80
N GLY A 523 -15.51 16.35 -7.60
CA GLY A 523 -16.04 15.67 -8.77
C GLY A 523 -17.12 14.64 -8.42
N LEU A 524 -16.87 13.84 -7.39
CA LEU A 524 -17.83 12.86 -6.89
C LEU A 524 -19.11 13.54 -6.35
N SER A 525 -18.96 14.60 -5.55
CA SER A 525 -20.09 15.40 -5.06
C SER A 525 -20.93 15.96 -6.21
N ALA A 526 -20.28 16.49 -7.25
CA ALA A 526 -21.00 16.98 -8.44
C ALA A 526 -21.76 15.84 -9.15
N ALA A 527 -21.13 14.68 -9.32
CA ALA A 527 -21.75 13.51 -9.97
C ALA A 527 -22.94 12.93 -9.20
N THR A 528 -22.98 13.12 -7.88
CA THR A 528 -24.08 12.68 -7.00
C THR A 528 -25.11 13.78 -6.70
N GLY A 529 -24.98 14.95 -7.35
CA GLY A 529 -25.89 16.09 -7.17
C GLY A 529 -25.59 17.00 -5.98
N GLY A 530 -24.39 16.90 -5.39
CA GLY A 530 -23.96 17.67 -4.19
C GLY A 530 -23.22 18.98 -4.50
N GLU A 531 -23.16 19.42 -5.77
CA GLU A 531 -22.67 20.73 -6.21
C GLU A 531 -21.29 21.14 -5.64
N ARG A 532 -20.40 20.17 -5.42
CA ARG A 532 -19.04 20.36 -4.85
C ARG A 532 -19.03 21.01 -3.45
N PHE A 533 -20.11 20.89 -2.69
CA PHE A 533 -20.22 21.52 -1.38
C PHE A 533 -19.10 21.06 -0.43
N GLY A 534 -18.41 22.03 0.20
CA GLY A 534 -17.37 21.79 1.21
C GLY A 534 -16.06 21.17 0.66
N THR A 535 -15.79 21.24 -0.64
CA THR A 535 -14.62 20.59 -1.26
C THR A 535 -13.59 21.56 -1.84
N ALA A 536 -13.77 22.87 -1.69
CA ALA A 536 -12.82 23.89 -2.11
C ALA A 536 -12.23 24.65 -0.92
N TYR A 537 -10.96 25.08 -1.03
CA TYR A 537 -10.30 25.92 -0.03
C TYR A 537 -10.59 27.39 -0.30
N ARG A 538 -11.77 27.85 0.17
CA ARG A 538 -12.26 29.21 -0.03
C ARG A 538 -12.79 29.79 1.27
N PHE A 539 -12.76 31.09 1.39
CA PHE A 539 -13.49 31.78 2.45
C PHE A 539 -15.00 31.56 2.33
N ARG A 540 -15.70 31.68 3.42
CA ARG A 540 -17.16 31.68 3.41
C ARG A 540 -17.69 32.94 2.73
N ASP A 541 -18.73 32.77 1.93
CA ASP A 541 -19.51 33.89 1.41
C ASP A 541 -20.59 34.37 2.42
N ALA A 542 -21.39 35.33 2.01
CA ALA A 542 -22.47 35.87 2.84
C ALA A 542 -23.54 34.84 3.24
N ASP A 543 -23.72 33.78 2.45
CA ASP A 543 -24.65 32.67 2.70
C ASP A 543 -24.03 31.53 3.53
N GLY A 544 -22.81 31.71 4.01
CA GLY A 544 -22.06 30.72 4.80
C GLY A 544 -21.48 29.57 3.98
N ARG A 545 -21.48 29.61 2.64
CA ARG A 545 -20.91 28.63 1.74
C ARG A 545 -19.43 28.95 1.50
N PHE A 546 -18.63 27.93 1.13
CA PHE A 546 -17.20 28.07 0.80
C PHE A 546 -17.02 28.48 -0.68
N THR A 547 -17.59 29.61 -1.09
CA THR A 547 -17.58 30.13 -2.46
C THR A 547 -16.94 31.53 -2.58
N GLY A 548 -16.43 32.09 -1.46
CA GLY A 548 -15.68 33.34 -1.44
C GLY A 548 -14.30 33.23 -2.11
N ASP A 549 -13.40 34.15 -1.82
CA ASP A 549 -12.03 34.16 -2.37
C ASP A 549 -11.24 32.91 -1.96
N PRO A 550 -10.27 32.45 -2.77
CA PRO A 550 -9.33 31.40 -2.40
C PRO A 550 -8.57 31.73 -1.11
N LEU A 551 -8.28 30.72 -0.28
CA LEU A 551 -7.47 30.92 0.91
C LEU A 551 -6.02 31.28 0.53
N PRO A 552 -5.35 32.21 1.23
CA PRO A 552 -3.98 32.63 0.97
C PRO A 552 -2.96 31.64 1.54
N VAL A 553 -3.02 30.36 1.11
CA VAL A 553 -2.14 29.30 1.61
C VAL A 553 -1.00 29.07 0.63
N ASP A 554 0.25 29.34 1.07
CA ASP A 554 1.45 29.07 0.28
C ASP A 554 2.11 27.74 0.74
N LEU A 555 1.74 26.65 0.09
CA LEU A 555 2.25 25.31 0.41
C LEU A 555 3.72 25.14 0.07
N ALA A 556 4.23 25.86 -0.94
CA ALA A 556 5.64 25.83 -1.29
C ALA A 556 6.49 26.52 -0.22
N ALA A 557 6.04 27.67 0.34
CA ALA A 557 6.70 28.29 1.47
C ALA A 557 6.66 27.41 2.73
N ASN A 558 5.55 26.68 2.95
CA ASN A 558 5.45 25.71 4.04
C ASN A 558 6.48 24.57 3.86
N ALA A 559 6.61 23.97 2.69
CA ALA A 559 7.62 22.94 2.43
C ALA A 559 9.05 23.45 2.65
N ALA A 560 9.35 24.69 2.21
CA ALA A 560 10.64 25.34 2.45
C ALA A 560 10.89 25.56 3.95
N SER A 561 9.89 25.98 4.72
CA SER A 561 10.00 26.20 6.18
C SER A 561 10.26 24.90 6.95
N LEU A 562 9.88 23.75 6.40
CA LEU A 562 10.16 22.42 6.96
C LEU A 562 11.54 21.86 6.50
N GLY A 563 12.30 22.62 5.70
CA GLY A 563 13.69 22.32 5.35
C GLY A 563 13.91 21.72 3.96
N MET A 564 12.90 21.65 3.08
CA MET A 564 13.09 21.21 1.70
C MET A 564 13.67 22.32 0.80
N ASP A 565 14.44 21.92 -0.20
CA ASP A 565 14.69 22.75 -1.36
C ASP A 565 13.42 22.80 -2.24
N VAL A 566 12.97 24.01 -2.62
CA VAL A 566 11.69 24.17 -3.33
C VAL A 566 11.91 24.79 -4.71
N LEU A 567 11.38 24.11 -5.73
CA LEU A 567 11.35 24.54 -7.12
C LEU A 567 9.90 24.83 -7.51
N ARG A 568 9.59 26.10 -7.79
CA ARG A 568 8.25 26.52 -8.23
C ARG A 568 8.15 26.46 -9.76
N ALA A 569 7.05 25.98 -10.27
CA ALA A 569 6.74 25.94 -11.69
C ALA A 569 5.31 26.44 -11.95
N ALA A 570 5.17 27.45 -12.81
CA ALA A 570 3.89 28.00 -13.22
C ALA A 570 3.42 27.44 -14.57
N THR A 571 4.35 26.97 -15.39
CA THR A 571 4.14 26.49 -16.76
C THR A 571 4.66 25.07 -16.95
N VAL A 572 4.22 24.40 -18.01
CA VAL A 572 4.76 23.06 -18.38
C VAL A 572 6.26 23.11 -18.68
N GLY A 573 6.73 24.19 -19.29
CA GLY A 573 8.15 24.38 -19.58
C GLY A 573 9.00 24.44 -18.32
N GLU A 574 8.62 25.30 -17.37
CA GLU A 574 9.28 25.41 -16.06
C GLU A 574 9.19 24.10 -15.26
N LEU A 575 8.05 23.41 -15.33
CA LEU A 575 7.85 22.12 -14.64
C LEU A 575 8.86 21.07 -15.12
N ARG A 576 9.08 20.94 -16.43
CA ARG A 576 10.07 20.00 -16.98
C ARG A 576 11.49 20.32 -16.49
N GLN A 577 11.86 21.59 -16.42
CA GLN A 577 13.15 22.03 -15.87
C GLN A 577 13.27 21.70 -14.39
N ALA A 578 12.23 22.02 -13.61
CA ALA A 578 12.19 21.76 -12.17
C ALA A 578 12.27 20.24 -11.86
N LEU A 579 11.53 19.39 -12.58
CA LEU A 579 11.59 17.93 -12.42
C LEU A 579 12.98 17.37 -12.75
N THR A 580 13.61 17.86 -13.83
CA THR A 580 14.97 17.46 -14.19
C THR A 580 15.99 17.85 -13.11
N ALA A 581 15.89 19.06 -12.58
CA ALA A 581 16.74 19.53 -11.47
C ALA A 581 16.50 18.72 -10.19
N ALA A 582 15.24 18.48 -9.84
CA ALA A 582 14.88 17.69 -8.66
C ALA A 582 15.41 16.25 -8.75
N ARG A 583 15.39 15.62 -9.94
CA ARG A 583 15.93 14.27 -10.12
C ARG A 583 17.41 14.18 -9.78
N ALA A 584 18.18 15.19 -10.13
CA ALA A 584 19.62 15.28 -9.84
C ALA A 584 19.94 15.69 -8.40
N ALA A 585 18.97 16.21 -7.67
CA ALA A 585 19.17 16.74 -6.31
C ALA A 585 19.51 15.63 -5.31
N GLN A 586 20.47 15.93 -4.41
CA GLN A 586 20.92 15.04 -3.34
C GLN A 586 20.29 15.39 -1.98
N ARG A 587 19.39 16.36 -1.94
CA ARG A 587 18.64 16.79 -0.77
C ARG A 587 17.14 16.58 -0.99
N PRO A 588 16.34 16.51 0.08
CA PRO A 588 14.88 16.52 -0.04
C PRO A 588 14.43 17.74 -0.86
N THR A 589 13.71 17.49 -1.96
CA THR A 589 13.34 18.54 -2.93
C THR A 589 11.87 18.48 -3.25
N CYS A 590 11.18 19.63 -3.20
CA CYS A 590 9.78 19.79 -3.58
C CYS A 590 9.68 20.55 -4.91
N VAL A 591 9.01 19.94 -5.89
CA VAL A 591 8.56 20.62 -7.10
C VAL A 591 7.10 21.01 -6.89
N TYR A 592 6.85 22.29 -6.72
CA TYR A 592 5.52 22.84 -6.52
C TYR A 592 4.94 23.32 -7.87
N VAL A 593 3.72 22.92 -8.15
CA VAL A 593 3.00 23.32 -9.36
C VAL A 593 1.51 23.52 -9.09
N GLU A 594 0.98 24.67 -9.52
CA GLU A 594 -0.47 24.86 -9.60
C GLU A 594 -1.00 24.25 -10.88
N THR A 595 -2.04 23.43 -10.76
CA THR A 595 -2.70 22.83 -11.90
C THR A 595 -3.97 23.61 -12.26
N ARG A 596 -4.41 23.47 -13.52
CA ARG A 596 -5.76 23.88 -13.90
C ARG A 596 -6.76 23.06 -13.08
N THR A 597 -7.86 23.69 -12.65
CA THR A 597 -8.89 23.01 -11.84
C THR A 597 -9.59 21.92 -12.66
N ALA A 598 -10.14 20.93 -11.95
CA ALA A 598 -10.75 19.73 -12.55
C ALA A 598 -11.91 20.02 -13.54
N ASP A 599 -12.53 21.22 -13.47
CA ASP A 599 -13.62 21.60 -14.37
C ASP A 599 -13.20 21.77 -15.83
N THR A 600 -11.92 21.86 -16.09
CA THR A 600 -11.35 22.18 -17.42
C THR A 600 -10.24 21.25 -17.84
N VAL A 601 -10.14 20.01 -17.29
CA VAL A 601 -9.06 19.09 -17.68
C VAL A 601 -9.35 18.49 -19.05
N PRO A 602 -8.81 19.04 -20.16
CA PRO A 602 -8.86 18.35 -21.45
C PRO A 602 -7.93 17.14 -21.36
N GLY A 603 -8.44 15.96 -21.62
CA GLY A 603 -7.58 14.85 -22.01
C GLY A 603 -7.44 13.67 -21.07
N ALA A 604 -7.74 13.75 -19.77
CA ALA A 604 -7.85 12.53 -18.98
C ALA A 604 -9.13 11.79 -19.38
N PRO A 605 -9.04 10.54 -19.87
CA PRO A 605 -10.25 9.80 -20.18
C PRO A 605 -11.12 9.65 -18.94
N ALA A 606 -12.41 9.94 -19.05
CA ALA A 606 -13.37 9.73 -17.97
C ALA A 606 -13.34 8.27 -17.52
N ALA A 607 -13.67 8.01 -16.26
CA ALA A 607 -13.89 6.66 -15.76
C ALA A 607 -15.00 6.00 -16.58
N GLN A 608 -14.72 4.82 -17.16
CA GLN A 608 -15.68 4.10 -17.99
C GLN A 608 -16.41 3.01 -17.23
N ALA A 609 -15.94 2.69 -16.04
CA ALA A 609 -16.55 1.70 -15.17
C ALA A 609 -17.13 2.38 -13.92
N TRP A 610 -18.32 1.94 -13.54
CA TRP A 610 -19.08 2.50 -12.43
C TRP A 610 -18.43 2.22 -11.07
N TRP A 611 -18.69 3.08 -10.11
CA TRP A 611 -18.38 2.88 -8.71
C TRP A 611 -19.61 3.22 -7.88
N ASP A 612 -19.96 2.29 -6.97
CA ASP A 612 -21.13 2.42 -6.11
C ASP A 612 -20.91 3.45 -5.01
N VAL A 613 -21.33 4.66 -5.33
CA VAL A 613 -21.48 5.72 -4.34
C VAL A 613 -22.97 6.01 -4.19
N PRO A 614 -23.55 5.73 -3.02
CA PRO A 614 -24.98 5.92 -2.81
C PRO A 614 -25.43 7.36 -3.08
N VAL A 615 -26.52 7.50 -3.81
CA VAL A 615 -27.19 8.80 -4.06
C VAL A 615 -28.45 8.88 -3.19
N ALA A 616 -28.73 10.06 -2.65
CA ALA A 616 -29.89 10.29 -1.78
C ALA A 616 -31.19 9.76 -2.39
N GLY A 617 -31.93 8.98 -1.61
CA GLY A 617 -33.23 8.39 -2.05
C GLY A 617 -34.34 9.42 -2.19
N THR A 618 -34.22 10.54 -1.46
CA THR A 618 -35.07 11.71 -1.59
C THR A 618 -34.24 12.97 -1.72
N ALA A 619 -34.48 13.77 -2.74
CA ALA A 619 -33.78 15.03 -2.97
C ALA A 619 -34.72 16.01 -3.65
N THR A 620 -34.54 17.31 -3.35
CA THR A 620 -35.33 18.40 -3.97
C THR A 620 -34.57 19.10 -5.10
N ARG A 621 -33.24 18.86 -5.19
CA ARG A 621 -32.41 19.42 -6.25
C ARG A 621 -32.46 18.56 -7.49
N GLN A 622 -32.67 19.16 -8.65
CA GLN A 622 -32.81 18.44 -9.93
C GLN A 622 -31.60 17.55 -10.24
N ALA A 623 -30.39 18.08 -10.05
CA ALA A 623 -29.15 17.30 -10.28
C ALA A 623 -29.07 16.03 -9.41
N ALA A 624 -29.55 16.05 -8.18
CA ALA A 624 -29.58 14.89 -7.30
C ALA A 624 -30.68 13.88 -7.68
N VAL A 625 -31.83 14.37 -8.19
CA VAL A 625 -32.90 13.51 -8.73
C VAL A 625 -32.40 12.76 -9.97
N GLU A 626 -31.72 13.44 -10.88
CA GLU A 626 -31.13 12.83 -12.09
C GLU A 626 -30.03 11.84 -11.75
N ALA A 627 -29.11 12.20 -10.82
CA ALA A 627 -28.07 11.31 -10.34
C ALA A 627 -28.65 10.05 -9.68
N ARG A 628 -29.77 10.16 -8.95
CA ARG A 628 -30.45 9.00 -8.36
C ARG A 628 -31.00 8.04 -9.44
N ALA A 629 -31.62 8.57 -10.48
CA ALA A 629 -32.12 7.75 -11.58
C ALA A 629 -31.00 7.01 -12.32
N ASP A 630 -29.84 7.66 -12.47
CA ASP A 630 -28.66 6.99 -13.06
C ASP A 630 -28.11 5.91 -12.14
N TYR A 631 -27.98 6.21 -10.84
CA TYR A 631 -27.55 5.26 -9.82
C TYR A 631 -28.41 3.98 -9.84
N ASP A 632 -29.74 4.10 -9.89
CA ASP A 632 -30.65 2.95 -9.88
C ASP A 632 -30.47 2.08 -11.12
N ARG A 633 -30.21 2.68 -12.30
CA ARG A 633 -29.88 1.94 -13.53
C ARG A 633 -28.56 1.15 -13.40
N GLN A 634 -27.51 1.79 -12.89
CA GLN A 634 -26.19 1.16 -12.71
C GLN A 634 -26.25 0.06 -11.65
N ALA A 635 -26.94 0.30 -10.54
CA ALA A 635 -27.09 -0.67 -9.46
C ALA A 635 -27.83 -1.94 -9.92
N ALA A 636 -28.78 -1.80 -10.84
CA ALA A 636 -29.51 -2.94 -11.42
C ALA A 636 -28.60 -3.85 -12.29
N ALA A 637 -27.50 -3.32 -12.81
CA ALA A 637 -26.55 -4.07 -13.64
C ALA A 637 -25.51 -4.88 -12.82
N ARG A 638 -25.53 -4.81 -11.49
CA ARG A 638 -24.60 -5.57 -10.64
C ARG A 638 -24.76 -7.07 -10.83
N ARG A 639 -23.63 -7.76 -10.90
CA ARG A 639 -23.59 -9.21 -10.82
C ARG A 639 -24.11 -9.67 -9.46
N ARG A 640 -24.99 -10.65 -9.46
CA ARG A 640 -25.40 -11.35 -8.24
C ARG A 640 -24.24 -12.23 -7.75
N HIS A 641 -24.02 -12.29 -6.43
CA HIS A 641 -22.98 -13.11 -5.80
C HIS A 641 -23.40 -14.60 -5.66
N LEU A 642 -24.12 -15.13 -6.64
CA LEU A 642 -24.62 -16.51 -6.64
C LEU A 642 -23.72 -17.40 -7.50
#